data_68016bb07f59b8695e4fbbdd0cc55750
#
_entry.id   68016bb07f59b8695e4fbbdd0cc55750
#
_cell.length_a   1.000
_cell.length_b   1.000
_cell.length_c   1.000
_cell.angle_alpha   90.00
_cell.angle_beta   90.00
_cell.angle_gamma   90.00
#
_symmetry.space_group_name_H-M   'P 1'
#
loop_
_entity.id
_entity.type
_entity.pdbx_description
1 polymer ?
#
loop_
_entity_poly.entity_id
_entity_poly.type
_entity_poly.pdbx_seq_one_letter_code
_entity_poly.pdbx_strand_id
1 'polypeptide(L)'
;MSELTPMMQQYVEMKKQYQDCILFYRLGDFYEMFFDDAVTASQELELTLTGKNCGMEERAPMCGVPYHAVEGYLTRLVSKGYKVAICEQVEDPKVAKGIVKREVVRIVTPGTNLNTQSLDESRNNYIMCIVYIADRYGLSVADISTGDYFVTELDTGRKLLDEIAKFAPSEIICNEPFYMSGLDIDDLKNRLGIAIYSLDAWYFDDAMCTKILKEHFKVSSLEGLGLGDYNCGVIGAGALLKYLYETQKTTLSHLTGIISYTTGKYMLLDSSTRRNLELCETLREKQKRGSLLWVLDKTKTAMGARTLRSYVEQPLINKEDILARLDAVGELKDNAIAREEIREYLTPVYDLERLISKITYQSANPRDLTAFQSSLAMLPHIKYILSDMTSPLLMSLYRKLDMLEDLCELVQSAIKEEPPLAMKEGGIIKDGYDAEVDKLRNAKTEGKTWLAELEAEEREKTGIKNLKIKYNKVFGYYLEVTNSYKELVPDYYTRKQTLANAERYIIPRLKELEDTILGAEDKLYALEYEIYCKIRDKIADEVVRIQKTAKAIAKIDVFASLALVAERNNYVRPKINEKGVIDIKNGRHPVVEKMIPNDMFIANDTLLDDKKNRVSIITGPNMAGKSTYMRQTALIVLMAQIGTFVPAESANVGIVDRIFTRVGASDDLASGQSTFMVEMTEVANILRNATNRSLLILDEIGRGTSTFDGLSIAWAVVEHISNAKLLGAKTLFATHYHELTELEGKIDSVNNYCIAVKEKGDDIVFLRKIVKGGADKSYGIQVAKLAGVPESVILRAKEIVSELSEADITTRVKDIKIQGQESKARTKQKKYDEVDLAQMSLFDTVKDDDVLKELEELDVSRMTPMDALNTIYCLQNKLKNRW
;
A
#
# COMPACT_ATOMS: atom_id res chain seq x y z
N MET A 1 23.39 -32.35 -33.40
CA MET A 1 22.64 -31.62 -32.35
C MET A 1 21.94 -32.65 -31.51
N SER A 2 22.30 -32.80 -30.25
CA SER A 2 21.62 -33.73 -29.33
C SER A 2 20.18 -33.24 -29.22
N GLU A 3 19.21 -34.08 -29.55
CA GLU A 3 17.78 -33.72 -29.42
C GLU A 3 17.44 -33.61 -27.93
N LEU A 4 16.95 -32.45 -27.53
CA LEU A 4 16.37 -32.25 -26.20
C LEU A 4 15.29 -33.30 -25.93
N THR A 5 15.21 -33.78 -24.69
CA THR A 5 14.10 -34.65 -24.29
C THR A 5 12.78 -33.96 -24.56
N PRO A 6 11.71 -34.69 -24.92
CA PRO A 6 10.41 -34.10 -25.25
C PRO A 6 9.86 -33.17 -24.17
N MET A 7 10.07 -33.47 -22.88
CA MET A 7 9.71 -32.63 -21.76
C MET A 7 10.49 -31.29 -21.75
N MET A 8 11.80 -31.36 -22.07
CA MET A 8 12.64 -30.18 -22.13
C MET A 8 12.32 -29.30 -23.36
N GLN A 9 11.92 -29.94 -24.48
CA GLN A 9 11.40 -29.17 -25.64
C GLN A 9 10.17 -28.37 -25.26
N GLN A 10 9.20 -28.99 -24.57
CA GLN A 10 8.00 -28.31 -24.06
C GLN A 10 8.35 -27.15 -23.11
N TYR A 11 9.32 -27.32 -22.20
CA TYR A 11 9.81 -26.27 -21.31
C TYR A 11 10.40 -25.08 -22.09
N VAL A 12 11.33 -25.35 -23.01
CA VAL A 12 12.00 -24.30 -23.81
C VAL A 12 11.02 -23.55 -24.70
N GLU A 13 10.03 -24.23 -25.28
CA GLU A 13 9.00 -23.60 -26.10
C GLU A 13 8.12 -22.66 -25.28
N MET A 14 7.75 -23.10 -24.06
CA MET A 14 7.00 -22.27 -23.10
C MET A 14 7.84 -21.09 -22.62
N LYS A 15 9.11 -21.29 -22.26
CA LYS A 15 10.01 -20.21 -21.82
C LYS A 15 10.19 -19.13 -22.88
N LYS A 16 10.18 -19.47 -24.16
CA LYS A 16 10.22 -18.48 -25.26
C LYS A 16 9.05 -17.51 -25.25
N GLN A 17 7.89 -17.93 -24.74
CA GLN A 17 6.70 -17.08 -24.63
C GLN A 17 6.74 -16.19 -23.38
N TYR A 18 7.50 -16.59 -22.34
CA TYR A 18 7.56 -15.91 -21.03
C TYR A 18 9.02 -15.62 -20.65
N GLN A 19 9.76 -14.95 -21.55
CA GLN A 19 11.20 -14.71 -21.38
C GLN A 19 11.54 -13.84 -20.18
N ASP A 20 10.66 -12.89 -19.85
CA ASP A 20 10.79 -11.94 -18.73
C ASP A 20 10.33 -12.51 -17.38
N CYS A 21 9.85 -13.76 -17.33
CA CYS A 21 9.36 -14.42 -16.14
C CYS A 21 10.25 -15.59 -15.73
N ILE A 22 10.43 -15.82 -14.45
CA ILE A 22 10.95 -17.09 -13.92
C ILE A 22 9.86 -18.14 -14.08
N LEU A 23 10.13 -19.23 -14.82
CA LEU A 23 9.13 -20.25 -15.12
C LEU A 23 9.14 -21.37 -14.06
N PHE A 24 8.09 -21.42 -13.25
CA PHE A 24 7.82 -22.50 -12.31
C PHE A 24 7.06 -23.63 -13.03
N TYR A 25 7.80 -24.65 -13.44
CA TYR A 25 7.29 -25.71 -14.29
C TYR A 25 6.91 -26.94 -13.46
N ARG A 26 5.62 -27.31 -13.45
CA ARG A 26 5.08 -28.40 -12.65
C ARG A 26 5.57 -29.77 -13.11
N LEU A 27 6.26 -30.51 -12.24
CA LEU A 27 6.69 -31.89 -12.44
C LEU A 27 6.38 -32.72 -11.17
N GLY A 28 5.30 -33.50 -11.24
CA GLY A 28 4.82 -34.24 -10.07
C GLY A 28 4.49 -33.33 -8.89
N ASP A 29 5.17 -33.54 -7.76
CA ASP A 29 4.95 -32.77 -6.52
C ASP A 29 5.85 -31.53 -6.38
N PHE A 30 6.59 -31.17 -7.47
CA PHE A 30 7.50 -30.05 -7.45
C PHE A 30 7.20 -29.08 -8.60
N TYR A 31 7.54 -27.80 -8.37
CA TYR A 31 7.83 -26.86 -9.45
C TYR A 31 9.33 -26.84 -9.65
N GLU A 32 9.77 -27.19 -10.85
CA GLU A 32 11.17 -27.19 -11.24
C GLU A 32 11.47 -26.01 -12.16
N MET A 33 12.62 -25.41 -11.96
CA MET A 33 13.17 -24.34 -12.80
C MET A 33 14.44 -24.85 -13.46
N PHE A 34 14.71 -24.40 -14.69
CA PHE A 34 15.85 -24.84 -15.47
C PHE A 34 16.64 -23.68 -16.04
N PHE A 35 17.91 -23.95 -16.43
CA PHE A 35 18.82 -22.97 -17.03
C PHE A 35 19.00 -21.71 -16.18
N ASP A 36 18.91 -20.52 -16.80
CA ASP A 36 19.09 -19.24 -16.12
C ASP A 36 18.06 -18.99 -15.02
N ASP A 37 16.83 -19.48 -15.20
CA ASP A 37 15.79 -19.40 -14.16
C ASP A 37 16.20 -20.18 -12.91
N ALA A 38 16.84 -21.35 -13.09
CA ALA A 38 17.32 -22.15 -11.97
C ALA A 38 18.49 -21.46 -11.23
N VAL A 39 19.40 -20.84 -11.97
CA VAL A 39 20.52 -20.10 -11.39
C VAL A 39 20.01 -18.93 -10.57
N THR A 40 19.13 -18.11 -11.17
CA THR A 40 18.52 -16.95 -10.51
C THR A 40 17.72 -17.37 -9.28
N ALA A 41 16.82 -18.33 -9.44
CA ALA A 41 15.98 -18.79 -8.33
C ALA A 41 16.79 -19.45 -7.19
N SER A 42 17.85 -20.18 -7.52
CA SER A 42 18.70 -20.79 -6.49
C SER A 42 19.43 -19.75 -5.64
N GLN A 43 19.90 -18.66 -6.26
CA GLN A 43 20.56 -17.55 -5.55
C GLN A 43 19.55 -16.75 -4.71
N GLU A 44 18.41 -16.37 -5.28
CA GLU A 44 17.43 -15.51 -4.62
C GLU A 44 16.64 -16.22 -3.51
N LEU A 45 16.46 -17.54 -3.63
CA LEU A 45 15.68 -18.35 -2.70
C LEU A 45 16.57 -19.20 -1.79
N GLU A 46 17.90 -19.17 -1.98
CA GLU A 46 18.86 -20.01 -1.25
C GLU A 46 18.59 -21.52 -1.42
N LEU A 47 18.23 -21.91 -2.67
CA LEU A 47 17.97 -23.30 -3.02
C LEU A 47 19.23 -23.99 -3.54
N THR A 48 19.31 -25.29 -3.32
CA THR A 48 20.39 -26.11 -3.88
C THR A 48 20.28 -26.19 -5.40
N LEU A 49 21.28 -25.70 -6.12
CA LEU A 49 21.39 -25.88 -7.58
C LEU A 49 21.89 -27.28 -7.88
N THR A 50 21.11 -28.00 -8.67
CA THR A 50 21.42 -29.36 -9.12
C THR A 50 21.48 -29.42 -10.64
N GLY A 51 21.62 -30.59 -11.24
CA GLY A 51 21.61 -30.78 -12.69
C GLY A 51 20.69 -31.90 -13.12
N LYS A 52 19.88 -31.66 -14.18
CA LYS A 52 19.00 -32.66 -14.79
C LYS A 52 19.48 -33.05 -16.18
N ASN A 53 19.47 -34.34 -16.47
CA ASN A 53 19.81 -34.82 -17.82
C ASN A 53 18.63 -34.51 -18.75
N CYS A 54 18.88 -33.74 -19.78
CA CYS A 54 17.87 -33.24 -20.72
C CYS A 54 18.15 -33.58 -22.20
N GLY A 55 19.12 -34.51 -22.46
CA GLY A 55 19.52 -34.90 -23.82
C GLY A 55 20.71 -34.09 -24.39
N MET A 56 21.24 -33.12 -23.62
CA MET A 56 22.47 -32.40 -23.94
C MET A 56 23.69 -33.11 -23.35
N GLU A 57 24.89 -32.79 -23.84
CA GLU A 57 26.14 -33.34 -23.30
C GLU A 57 26.35 -32.96 -21.84
N GLU A 58 25.97 -31.72 -21.48
CA GLU A 58 25.98 -31.23 -20.08
C GLU A 58 24.58 -31.30 -19.45
N ARG A 59 24.55 -31.52 -18.14
CA ARG A 59 23.30 -31.46 -17.39
C ARG A 59 22.78 -30.03 -17.32
N ALA A 60 21.49 -29.80 -17.62
CA ALA A 60 20.87 -28.51 -17.43
C ALA A 60 20.83 -28.12 -15.94
N PRO A 61 21.29 -26.91 -15.55
CA PRO A 61 21.07 -26.42 -14.21
C PRO A 61 19.61 -26.52 -13.83
N MET A 62 19.32 -26.98 -12.63
CA MET A 62 17.96 -27.17 -12.11
C MET A 62 17.91 -26.89 -10.63
N CYS A 63 16.86 -26.22 -10.18
CA CYS A 63 16.41 -26.21 -8.80
C CYS A 63 14.89 -26.41 -8.75
N GLY A 64 14.34 -26.72 -7.58
CA GLY A 64 12.91 -26.94 -7.46
C GLY A 64 12.39 -26.71 -6.06
N VAL A 65 11.09 -26.41 -5.98
CA VAL A 65 10.35 -26.19 -4.74
C VAL A 65 9.15 -27.13 -4.65
N PRO A 66 8.81 -27.66 -3.47
CA PRO A 66 7.61 -28.46 -3.30
C PRO A 66 6.36 -27.64 -3.63
N TYR A 67 5.41 -28.23 -4.37
CA TYR A 67 4.24 -27.49 -4.82
C TYR A 67 3.38 -26.94 -3.67
N HIS A 68 3.27 -27.68 -2.59
CA HIS A 68 2.50 -27.30 -1.41
C HIS A 68 3.12 -26.14 -0.62
N ALA A 69 4.41 -25.85 -0.84
CA ALA A 69 5.14 -24.76 -0.18
C ALA A 69 5.42 -23.57 -1.12
N VAL A 70 4.93 -23.61 -2.36
CA VAL A 70 5.27 -22.66 -3.43
C VAL A 70 4.99 -21.21 -3.08
N GLU A 71 3.92 -20.92 -2.34
CA GLU A 71 3.48 -19.55 -2.02
C GLU A 71 4.55 -18.75 -1.25
N GLY A 72 5.27 -19.38 -0.32
CA GLY A 72 6.35 -18.73 0.40
C GLY A 72 7.54 -18.34 -0.50
N TYR A 73 7.86 -19.19 -1.47
CA TYR A 73 8.93 -18.93 -2.44
C TYR A 73 8.51 -17.88 -3.47
N LEU A 74 7.27 -17.93 -3.95
CA LEU A 74 6.70 -16.91 -4.83
C LEU A 74 6.78 -15.53 -4.18
N THR A 75 6.33 -15.40 -2.93
CA THR A 75 6.37 -14.14 -2.19
C THR A 75 7.79 -13.57 -2.13
N ARG A 76 8.81 -14.39 -1.87
CA ARG A 76 10.20 -13.96 -1.81
C ARG A 76 10.73 -13.43 -3.15
N LEU A 77 10.42 -14.09 -4.26
CA LEU A 77 10.82 -13.63 -5.60
C LEU A 77 10.08 -12.35 -6.01
N VAL A 78 8.77 -12.35 -5.82
CA VAL A 78 7.91 -11.23 -6.22
C VAL A 78 8.22 -9.97 -5.40
N SER A 79 8.52 -10.08 -4.10
CA SER A 79 8.95 -8.94 -3.27
C SER A 79 10.28 -8.32 -3.72
N LYS A 80 11.10 -9.06 -4.46
CA LYS A 80 12.34 -8.58 -5.08
C LYS A 80 12.14 -8.04 -6.51
N GLY A 81 10.89 -7.96 -6.99
CA GLY A 81 10.53 -7.43 -8.30
C GLY A 81 10.55 -8.45 -9.43
N TYR A 82 10.73 -9.75 -9.16
CA TYR A 82 10.67 -10.76 -10.22
C TYR A 82 9.23 -11.09 -10.59
N LYS A 83 9.01 -11.37 -11.88
CA LYS A 83 7.77 -11.97 -12.38
C LYS A 83 7.91 -13.48 -12.42
N VAL A 84 6.91 -14.22 -12.01
CA VAL A 84 6.92 -15.68 -11.97
C VAL A 84 5.73 -16.24 -12.74
N ALA A 85 6.00 -17.04 -13.78
CA ALA A 85 4.99 -17.75 -14.55
C ALA A 85 4.75 -19.13 -13.94
N ILE A 86 3.52 -19.40 -13.52
CA ILE A 86 3.11 -20.68 -12.92
C ILE A 86 2.57 -21.58 -14.04
N CYS A 87 3.30 -22.66 -14.30
CA CYS A 87 2.94 -23.65 -15.30
C CYS A 87 2.41 -24.92 -14.64
N GLU A 88 1.14 -25.26 -14.91
CA GLU A 88 0.43 -26.42 -14.36
C GLU A 88 0.18 -27.49 -15.40
N GLN A 89 -0.03 -28.71 -14.92
CA GLN A 89 -0.51 -29.84 -15.72
C GLN A 89 -2.01 -29.68 -15.94
N VAL A 90 -2.43 -29.46 -17.19
CA VAL A 90 -3.85 -29.26 -17.55
C VAL A 90 -4.51 -30.54 -18.05
N GLU A 91 -3.79 -31.67 -18.07
CA GLU A 91 -4.26 -32.99 -18.47
C GLU A 91 -3.97 -33.99 -17.36
N ASP A 92 -4.91 -34.94 -17.14
CA ASP A 92 -4.70 -36.01 -16.15
C ASP A 92 -3.57 -36.96 -16.62
N PRO A 93 -2.50 -37.12 -15.83
CA PRO A 93 -1.40 -38.02 -16.17
C PRO A 93 -1.82 -39.46 -16.43
N LYS A 94 -2.95 -39.92 -15.88
CA LYS A 94 -3.48 -41.28 -16.07
C LYS A 94 -4.14 -41.49 -17.44
N VAL A 95 -4.55 -40.41 -18.11
CA VAL A 95 -5.28 -40.43 -19.39
C VAL A 95 -4.38 -40.00 -20.57
N ALA A 96 -3.30 -39.27 -20.26
CA ALA A 96 -2.39 -38.70 -21.25
C ALA A 96 -1.72 -39.78 -22.12
N LYS A 97 -1.88 -39.68 -23.45
CA LYS A 97 -1.18 -40.49 -24.44
C LYS A 97 0.14 -39.80 -24.80
N GLY A 98 1.15 -39.90 -23.93
CA GLY A 98 2.46 -39.29 -24.17
C GLY A 98 2.85 -38.33 -23.05
N ILE A 99 3.35 -37.14 -23.44
CA ILE A 99 3.72 -36.11 -22.44
C ILE A 99 2.48 -35.35 -22.01
N VAL A 100 2.29 -35.25 -20.70
CA VAL A 100 1.20 -34.48 -20.09
C VAL A 100 1.25 -33.02 -20.59
N LYS A 101 0.14 -32.52 -21.09
CA LYS A 101 0.00 -31.13 -21.51
C LYS A 101 0.13 -30.19 -20.33
N ARG A 102 0.91 -29.13 -20.50
CA ARG A 102 1.14 -28.08 -19.50
C ARG A 102 0.90 -26.73 -20.11
N GLU A 103 0.34 -25.82 -19.31
CA GLU A 103 0.10 -24.45 -19.72
C GLU A 103 0.41 -23.50 -18.57
N VAL A 104 0.82 -22.26 -18.88
CA VAL A 104 0.93 -21.22 -17.88
C VAL A 104 -0.47 -20.77 -17.52
N VAL A 105 -0.86 -21.02 -16.28
CA VAL A 105 -2.19 -20.71 -15.75
C VAL A 105 -2.25 -19.34 -15.11
N ARG A 106 -1.12 -18.77 -14.70
CA ARG A 106 -1.04 -17.47 -14.04
C ARG A 106 0.40 -16.93 -14.09
N ILE A 107 0.52 -15.59 -14.18
CA ILE A 107 1.78 -14.87 -13.94
C ILE A 107 1.61 -14.07 -12.65
N VAL A 108 2.52 -14.26 -11.70
CA VAL A 108 2.54 -13.55 -10.43
C VAL A 108 3.59 -12.44 -10.51
N THR A 109 3.15 -11.22 -10.24
CA THR A 109 3.97 -10.00 -10.21
C THR A 109 3.78 -9.29 -8.88
N PRO A 110 4.57 -8.27 -8.52
CA PRO A 110 4.40 -7.54 -7.26
C PRO A 110 2.97 -7.02 -7.04
N GLY A 111 2.33 -6.46 -8.07
CA GLY A 111 0.98 -5.90 -8.00
C GLY A 111 -0.14 -6.93 -8.16
N THR A 112 0.17 -8.15 -8.62
CA THR A 112 -0.81 -9.21 -8.85
C THR A 112 -0.74 -10.36 -7.85
N ASN A 113 0.00 -10.19 -6.75
CA ASN A 113 0.06 -11.16 -5.68
C ASN A 113 -1.27 -11.22 -4.90
N LEU A 114 -1.86 -12.42 -4.78
CA LEU A 114 -3.12 -12.68 -4.06
C LEU A 114 -2.91 -13.47 -2.76
N ASN A 115 -1.67 -13.80 -2.42
CA ASN A 115 -1.39 -14.58 -1.22
C ASN A 115 -1.65 -13.73 0.03
N THR A 116 -2.75 -14.01 0.70
CA THR A 116 -3.19 -13.29 1.91
C THR A 116 -2.22 -13.43 3.10
N GLN A 117 -1.38 -14.47 3.12
CA GLN A 117 -0.37 -14.63 4.18
C GLN A 117 0.83 -13.68 3.98
N SER A 118 1.06 -13.23 2.77
CA SER A 118 2.17 -12.33 2.42
C SER A 118 1.74 -10.87 2.29
N LEU A 119 0.45 -10.63 2.08
CA LEU A 119 -0.09 -9.27 1.99
C LEU A 119 -0.37 -8.69 3.37
N ASP A 120 0.02 -7.44 3.59
CA ASP A 120 -0.40 -6.69 4.77
C ASP A 120 -1.93 -6.57 4.78
N GLU A 121 -2.56 -7.01 5.86
CA GLU A 121 -4.02 -6.97 6.00
C GLU A 121 -4.56 -5.55 6.03
N SER A 122 -3.78 -4.60 6.52
CA SER A 122 -4.14 -3.19 6.68
C SER A 122 -3.79 -2.31 5.47
N ARG A 123 -3.24 -2.89 4.38
CA ARG A 123 -2.86 -2.17 3.15
C ARG A 123 -3.45 -2.83 1.92
N ASN A 124 -3.79 -1.99 0.94
CA ASN A 124 -4.07 -2.45 -0.41
C ASN A 124 -2.78 -2.81 -1.14
N ASN A 125 -2.87 -3.72 -2.10
CA ASN A 125 -1.77 -4.09 -2.99
C ASN A 125 -2.04 -3.54 -4.38
N TYR A 126 -1.70 -2.27 -4.59
CA TYR A 126 -2.00 -1.59 -5.83
C TYR A 126 -1.01 -1.90 -6.94
N ILE A 127 -1.54 -2.14 -8.13
CA ILE A 127 -0.85 -2.03 -9.40
C ILE A 127 -1.33 -0.76 -10.12
N MET A 128 -0.41 -0.03 -10.72
CA MET A 128 -0.68 1.26 -11.36
C MET A 128 -0.25 1.22 -12.82
N CYS A 129 -1.08 1.74 -13.71
CA CYS A 129 -0.73 1.99 -15.10
C CYS A 129 -0.60 3.48 -15.35
N ILE A 130 0.52 3.90 -15.93
CA ILE A 130 0.80 5.28 -16.29
C ILE A 130 0.97 5.39 -17.80
N VAL A 131 0.19 6.28 -18.41
CA VAL A 131 0.27 6.59 -19.84
C VAL A 131 0.65 8.07 -19.98
N TYR A 132 1.75 8.32 -20.67
CA TYR A 132 2.20 9.68 -20.96
C TYR A 132 2.03 9.97 -22.45
N ILE A 133 1.17 10.95 -22.79
CA ILE A 133 0.85 11.38 -24.15
C ILE A 133 0.64 12.88 -24.15
N ALA A 134 1.31 13.59 -25.04
CA ALA A 134 1.13 15.03 -25.28
C ALA A 134 1.14 15.88 -23.98
N ASP A 135 2.15 15.67 -23.14
CA ASP A 135 2.36 16.34 -21.85
C ASP A 135 1.25 16.14 -20.81
N ARG A 136 0.44 15.09 -20.99
CA ARG A 136 -0.58 14.65 -20.04
C ARG A 136 -0.30 13.23 -19.56
N TYR A 137 -0.73 12.96 -18.34
CA TYR A 137 -0.62 11.66 -17.70
C TYR A 137 -2.01 11.06 -17.51
N GLY A 138 -2.25 9.89 -18.12
CA GLY A 138 -3.36 9.03 -17.75
C GLY A 138 -2.91 8.07 -16.67
N LEU A 139 -3.68 7.99 -15.59
CA LEU A 139 -3.38 7.14 -14.44
C LEU A 139 -4.54 6.21 -14.18
N SER A 140 -4.26 4.92 -14.11
CA SER A 140 -5.21 3.94 -13.57
C SER A 140 -4.56 3.08 -12.50
N VAL A 141 -5.33 2.71 -11.49
CA VAL A 141 -4.86 1.97 -10.31
C VAL A 141 -5.85 0.88 -9.98
N ALA A 142 -5.38 -0.34 -9.77
CA ALA A 142 -6.23 -1.45 -9.35
C ALA A 142 -5.62 -2.22 -8.18
N ASP A 143 -6.47 -2.73 -7.31
CA ASP A 143 -6.14 -3.78 -6.34
C ASP A 143 -6.96 -5.02 -6.66
N ILE A 144 -6.31 -6.02 -7.22
CA ILE A 144 -6.99 -7.27 -7.60
C ILE A 144 -7.40 -8.13 -6.40
N SER A 145 -6.86 -7.86 -5.21
CA SER A 145 -7.23 -8.58 -3.99
C SER A 145 -8.54 -8.06 -3.38
N THR A 146 -8.91 -6.80 -3.64
CA THR A 146 -10.13 -6.16 -3.11
C THR A 146 -11.16 -5.83 -4.19
N GLY A 147 -10.71 -5.77 -5.46
CA GLY A 147 -11.56 -5.39 -6.59
C GLY A 147 -11.69 -3.87 -6.78
N ASP A 148 -10.86 -3.07 -6.16
CA ASP A 148 -10.83 -1.62 -6.36
C ASP A 148 -10.17 -1.26 -7.69
N TYR A 149 -10.78 -0.31 -8.42
CA TYR A 149 -10.28 0.17 -9.69
C TYR A 149 -10.54 1.68 -9.85
N PHE A 150 -9.47 2.46 -9.97
CA PHE A 150 -9.52 3.91 -10.05
C PHE A 150 -8.90 4.42 -11.35
N VAL A 151 -9.38 5.59 -11.81
CA VAL A 151 -8.82 6.28 -12.98
C VAL A 151 -8.86 7.79 -12.79
N THR A 152 -7.80 8.45 -13.27
CA THR A 152 -7.72 9.92 -13.32
C THR A 152 -6.80 10.39 -14.44
N GLU A 153 -6.86 11.68 -14.77
CA GLU A 153 -5.90 12.34 -15.64
C GLU A 153 -5.22 13.51 -14.93
N LEU A 154 -3.94 13.69 -15.20
CA LEU A 154 -3.09 14.66 -14.57
C LEU A 154 -2.34 15.48 -15.62
N ASP A 155 -2.15 16.76 -15.32
CA ASP A 155 -1.52 17.73 -16.21
C ASP A 155 -0.03 17.97 -15.91
N THR A 156 0.48 17.46 -14.79
CA THR A 156 1.86 17.68 -14.35
C THR A 156 2.46 16.43 -13.74
N GLY A 157 3.78 16.21 -13.97
CA GLY A 157 4.52 15.12 -13.34
C GLY A 157 4.52 15.19 -11.81
N ARG A 158 4.41 16.41 -11.23
CA ARG A 158 4.31 16.58 -9.78
C ARG A 158 3.04 15.96 -9.20
N LYS A 159 1.88 16.25 -9.81
CA LYS A 159 0.62 15.61 -9.40
C LYS A 159 0.68 14.09 -9.53
N LEU A 160 1.38 13.60 -10.54
CA LEU A 160 1.62 12.16 -10.70
C LEU A 160 2.45 11.59 -9.53
N LEU A 161 3.53 12.25 -9.11
CA LEU A 161 4.33 11.83 -7.96
C LEU A 161 3.51 11.82 -6.66
N ASP A 162 2.61 12.79 -6.48
CA ASP A 162 1.70 12.83 -5.34
C ASP A 162 0.70 11.66 -5.35
N GLU A 163 0.17 11.28 -6.53
CA GLU A 163 -0.69 10.11 -6.66
C GLU A 163 0.08 8.80 -6.48
N ILE A 164 1.32 8.69 -6.98
CA ILE A 164 2.19 7.54 -6.71
C ILE A 164 2.44 7.40 -5.19
N ALA A 165 2.74 8.50 -4.52
CA ALA A 165 2.95 8.51 -3.07
C ALA A 165 1.67 8.17 -2.29
N LYS A 166 0.50 8.56 -2.78
CA LYS A 166 -0.81 8.29 -2.20
C LYS A 166 -1.17 6.80 -2.27
N PHE A 167 -1.06 6.20 -3.44
CA PHE A 167 -1.41 4.79 -3.63
C PHE A 167 -0.27 3.84 -3.21
N ALA A 168 0.98 4.32 -3.20
CA ALA A 168 2.18 3.52 -2.92
C ALA A 168 2.13 2.15 -3.62
N PRO A 169 2.04 2.12 -4.97
CA PRO A 169 1.84 0.89 -5.71
C PRO A 169 3.06 -0.03 -5.56
N SER A 170 2.82 -1.33 -5.56
CA SER A 170 3.87 -2.35 -5.57
C SER A 170 4.47 -2.51 -6.96
N GLU A 171 3.71 -2.14 -7.99
CA GLU A 171 4.08 -2.28 -9.39
C GLU A 171 3.51 -1.13 -10.22
N ILE A 172 4.32 -0.61 -11.14
CA ILE A 172 3.90 0.35 -12.17
C ILE A 172 4.16 -0.27 -13.54
N ILE A 173 3.14 -0.29 -14.38
CA ILE A 173 3.26 -0.54 -15.82
C ILE A 173 3.09 0.77 -16.58
N CYS A 174 3.82 0.97 -17.67
CA CYS A 174 3.79 2.23 -18.40
C CYS A 174 4.05 2.05 -19.88
N ASN A 175 3.72 3.07 -20.67
CA ASN A 175 4.13 3.17 -22.06
C ASN A 175 5.58 3.70 -22.15
N GLU A 176 6.25 3.40 -23.26
CA GLU A 176 7.64 3.80 -23.49
C GLU A 176 7.87 5.34 -23.35
N PRO A 177 6.97 6.23 -23.87
CA PRO A 177 7.13 7.68 -23.70
C PRO A 177 7.20 8.17 -22.25
N PHE A 178 6.72 7.40 -21.28
CA PHE A 178 6.81 7.76 -19.86
C PHE A 178 8.27 7.92 -19.40
N TYR A 179 9.21 7.15 -19.95
CA TYR A 179 10.65 7.31 -19.65
C TYR A 179 11.24 8.64 -20.14
N MET A 180 10.55 9.32 -21.05
CA MET A 180 10.94 10.63 -21.58
C MET A 180 10.16 11.79 -20.92
N SER A 181 9.34 11.53 -19.90
CA SER A 181 8.52 12.53 -19.21
C SER A 181 9.29 13.52 -18.34
N GLY A 182 10.62 13.34 -18.20
CA GLY A 182 11.48 14.18 -17.34
C GLY A 182 11.37 13.85 -15.85
N LEU A 183 10.67 12.80 -15.46
CA LEU A 183 10.62 12.30 -14.09
C LEU A 183 11.82 11.38 -13.82
N ASP A 184 12.35 11.44 -12.61
CA ASP A 184 13.40 10.53 -12.15
C ASP A 184 12.80 9.14 -11.82
N ILE A 185 12.83 8.25 -12.83
CA ILE A 185 12.28 6.90 -12.72
C ILE A 185 13.20 6.01 -11.88
N ASP A 186 14.49 6.27 -11.88
CA ASP A 186 15.44 5.52 -11.07
C ASP A 186 15.25 5.81 -9.57
N ASP A 187 14.85 7.03 -9.21
CA ASP A 187 14.44 7.37 -7.84
C ASP A 187 13.20 6.57 -7.42
N LEU A 188 12.20 6.44 -8.28
CA LEU A 188 11.01 5.62 -8.01
C LEU A 188 11.35 4.13 -7.82
N LYS A 189 12.26 3.59 -8.62
CA LYS A 189 12.72 2.20 -8.51
C LYS A 189 13.56 1.95 -7.26
N ASN A 190 14.58 2.76 -7.07
CA ASN A 190 15.62 2.48 -6.08
C ASN A 190 15.25 2.97 -4.68
N ARG A 191 14.64 4.16 -4.56
CA ARG A 191 14.29 4.75 -3.27
C ARG A 191 12.93 4.27 -2.77
N LEU A 192 11.92 4.18 -3.64
CA LEU A 192 10.60 3.72 -3.27
C LEU A 192 10.41 2.21 -3.42
N GLY A 193 11.34 1.52 -4.07
CA GLY A 193 11.30 0.08 -4.26
C GLY A 193 10.15 -0.40 -5.17
N ILE A 194 9.69 0.47 -6.09
CA ILE A 194 8.56 0.17 -6.98
C ILE A 194 9.07 -0.55 -8.23
N ALA A 195 8.51 -1.71 -8.54
CA ALA A 195 8.79 -2.41 -9.79
C ALA A 195 8.13 -1.66 -10.97
N ILE A 196 8.92 -1.19 -11.95
CA ILE A 196 8.42 -0.42 -13.10
C ILE A 196 8.75 -1.14 -14.39
N TYR A 197 7.72 -1.44 -15.19
CA TYR A 197 7.84 -2.15 -16.47
C TYR A 197 7.22 -1.34 -17.60
N SER A 198 7.94 -1.25 -18.72
CA SER A 198 7.36 -0.78 -19.98
C SER A 198 6.63 -1.91 -20.68
N LEU A 199 5.44 -1.63 -21.19
CA LEU A 199 4.68 -2.55 -22.04
C LEU A 199 4.79 -2.15 -23.49
N ASP A 200 4.57 -3.11 -24.39
CA ASP A 200 4.55 -2.89 -25.82
C ASP A 200 3.47 -1.88 -26.23
N ALA A 201 3.72 -1.12 -27.30
CA ALA A 201 2.84 -0.04 -27.76
C ALA A 201 1.41 -0.49 -28.06
N TRP A 202 1.19 -1.74 -28.44
CA TRP A 202 -0.14 -2.27 -28.75
C TRP A 202 -1.06 -2.38 -27.53
N TYR A 203 -0.52 -2.44 -26.30
CA TYR A 203 -1.33 -2.36 -25.07
C TYR A 203 -2.07 -1.02 -24.93
N PHE A 204 -1.52 0.04 -25.53
CA PHE A 204 -1.99 1.40 -25.42
C PHE A 204 -2.76 1.89 -26.64
N ASP A 205 -3.29 0.96 -27.43
CA ASP A 205 -4.18 1.26 -28.55
C ASP A 205 -5.54 1.71 -28.01
N ASP A 206 -5.97 2.93 -28.38
CA ASP A 206 -7.20 3.56 -27.87
C ASP A 206 -8.46 2.74 -28.18
N ALA A 207 -8.57 2.23 -29.41
CA ALA A 207 -9.72 1.44 -29.84
C ALA A 207 -9.81 0.12 -29.07
N MET A 208 -8.67 -0.54 -28.84
CA MET A 208 -8.59 -1.78 -28.05
C MET A 208 -8.90 -1.50 -26.59
N CYS A 209 -8.35 -0.44 -26.00
CA CYS A 209 -8.59 -0.05 -24.62
C CYS A 209 -10.07 0.29 -24.37
N THR A 210 -10.67 1.06 -25.25
CA THR A 210 -12.11 1.39 -25.19
C THR A 210 -12.97 0.12 -25.30
N LYS A 211 -12.64 -0.78 -26.23
CA LYS A 211 -13.37 -2.02 -26.44
C LYS A 211 -13.34 -2.93 -25.22
N ILE A 212 -12.15 -3.19 -24.65
CA ILE A 212 -11.99 -4.10 -23.53
C ILE A 212 -12.72 -3.58 -22.27
N LEU A 213 -12.72 -2.25 -22.01
CA LEU A 213 -13.47 -1.65 -20.92
C LEU A 213 -14.98 -1.84 -21.10
N LYS A 214 -15.51 -1.59 -22.31
CA LYS A 214 -16.94 -1.78 -22.58
C LYS A 214 -17.38 -3.23 -22.44
N GLU A 215 -16.59 -4.16 -22.93
CA GLU A 215 -16.87 -5.61 -22.86
C GLU A 215 -16.82 -6.09 -21.40
N HIS A 216 -15.81 -5.70 -20.64
CA HIS A 216 -15.66 -6.12 -19.24
C HIS A 216 -16.80 -5.61 -18.35
N PHE A 217 -17.08 -4.30 -18.40
CA PHE A 217 -18.11 -3.68 -17.57
C PHE A 217 -19.52 -3.79 -18.17
N LYS A 218 -19.68 -4.42 -19.34
CA LYS A 218 -20.95 -4.62 -20.03
C LYS A 218 -21.72 -3.32 -20.27
N VAL A 219 -21.02 -2.27 -20.69
CA VAL A 219 -21.59 -0.94 -20.97
C VAL A 219 -21.53 -0.63 -22.47
N SER A 220 -22.52 0.12 -22.97
CA SER A 220 -22.56 0.57 -24.37
C SER A 220 -21.65 1.76 -24.64
N SER A 221 -21.44 2.62 -23.66
CA SER A 221 -20.57 3.80 -23.76
C SER A 221 -19.72 3.99 -22.50
N LEU A 222 -18.58 4.71 -22.64
CA LEU A 222 -17.70 5.05 -21.52
C LEU A 222 -18.31 6.10 -20.58
N GLU A 223 -19.29 6.86 -21.01
CA GLU A 223 -20.04 7.81 -20.19
C GLU A 223 -20.75 7.11 -19.03
N GLY A 224 -21.25 5.88 -19.26
CA GLY A 224 -21.84 5.03 -18.21
C GLY A 224 -20.87 4.64 -17.09
N LEU A 225 -19.57 4.72 -17.35
CA LEU A 225 -18.50 4.53 -16.39
C LEU A 225 -17.95 5.84 -15.79
N GLY A 226 -18.48 7.01 -16.22
CA GLY A 226 -17.95 8.31 -15.85
C GLY A 226 -16.59 8.64 -16.50
N LEU A 227 -16.31 8.05 -17.66
CA LEU A 227 -15.04 8.18 -18.39
C LEU A 227 -15.18 8.99 -19.70
N GLY A 228 -16.33 9.58 -19.97
CA GLY A 228 -16.60 10.28 -21.25
C GLY A 228 -15.64 11.44 -21.55
N ASP A 229 -15.15 12.12 -20.51
CA ASP A 229 -14.23 13.25 -20.63
C ASP A 229 -12.74 12.87 -20.55
N TYR A 230 -12.43 11.56 -20.39
CA TYR A 230 -11.07 11.05 -20.24
C TYR A 230 -10.56 10.49 -21.57
N ASN A 231 -9.27 10.74 -21.84
CA ASN A 231 -8.59 10.18 -23.02
C ASN A 231 -7.39 9.30 -22.58
N CYS A 232 -6.33 9.91 -22.05
CA CYS A 232 -5.16 9.18 -21.55
C CYS A 232 -5.53 8.24 -20.41
N GLY A 233 -6.51 8.64 -19.55
CA GLY A 233 -7.02 7.81 -18.46
C GLY A 233 -7.74 6.56 -18.97
N VAL A 234 -8.50 6.65 -20.06
CA VAL A 234 -9.16 5.51 -20.71
C VAL A 234 -8.12 4.53 -21.26
N ILE A 235 -7.10 5.03 -21.93
CA ILE A 235 -5.99 4.20 -22.44
C ILE A 235 -5.29 3.49 -21.28
N GLY A 236 -4.98 4.21 -20.20
CA GLY A 236 -4.35 3.64 -19.01
C GLY A 236 -5.21 2.57 -18.33
N ALA A 237 -6.52 2.80 -18.24
CA ALA A 237 -7.45 1.82 -17.68
C ALA A 237 -7.56 0.59 -18.58
N GLY A 238 -7.74 0.75 -19.88
CA GLY A 238 -7.81 -0.39 -20.80
C GLY A 238 -6.53 -1.21 -20.84
N ALA A 239 -5.37 -0.56 -20.87
CA ALA A 239 -4.07 -1.23 -20.83
C ALA A 239 -3.86 -2.03 -19.52
N LEU A 240 -4.22 -1.43 -18.38
CA LEU A 240 -4.16 -2.12 -17.09
C LEU A 240 -5.06 -3.36 -17.07
N LEU A 241 -6.30 -3.23 -17.50
CA LEU A 241 -7.24 -4.34 -17.55
C LEU A 241 -6.75 -5.46 -18.47
N LYS A 242 -6.19 -5.10 -19.65
CA LYS A 242 -5.59 -6.05 -20.57
C LYS A 242 -4.42 -6.81 -19.94
N TYR A 243 -3.52 -6.10 -19.28
CA TYR A 243 -2.40 -6.69 -18.56
C TYR A 243 -2.86 -7.66 -17.46
N LEU A 244 -3.91 -7.28 -16.72
CA LEU A 244 -4.50 -8.15 -15.70
C LEU A 244 -5.13 -9.41 -16.31
N TYR A 245 -5.80 -9.32 -17.44
CA TYR A 245 -6.32 -10.51 -18.14
C TYR A 245 -5.20 -11.47 -18.58
N GLU A 246 -4.11 -10.94 -19.07
CA GLU A 246 -2.98 -11.75 -19.57
C GLU A 246 -2.17 -12.37 -18.44
N THR A 247 -2.03 -11.66 -17.31
CA THR A 247 -1.31 -12.17 -16.15
C THR A 247 -2.14 -13.14 -15.33
N GLN A 248 -3.43 -12.87 -15.12
CA GLN A 248 -4.28 -13.68 -14.26
C GLN A 248 -5.00 -14.80 -15.02
N LYS A 249 -5.19 -14.67 -16.34
CA LYS A 249 -5.87 -15.65 -17.20
C LYS A 249 -7.24 -16.09 -16.69
N THR A 250 -7.97 -15.17 -16.05
CA THR A 250 -9.31 -15.35 -15.47
C THR A 250 -10.26 -14.25 -15.93
N THR A 251 -11.53 -14.40 -15.65
CA THR A 251 -12.57 -13.45 -16.06
C THR A 251 -12.55 -12.11 -15.32
N LEU A 252 -11.79 -11.98 -14.22
CA LEU A 252 -11.70 -10.77 -13.40
C LEU A 252 -13.07 -10.21 -12.96
N SER A 253 -14.09 -11.06 -12.80
CA SER A 253 -15.47 -10.64 -12.56
C SER A 253 -15.68 -9.88 -11.23
N HIS A 254 -14.70 -9.93 -10.32
CA HIS A 254 -14.68 -9.15 -9.09
C HIS A 254 -14.29 -7.68 -9.31
N LEU A 255 -13.71 -7.31 -10.45
CA LEU A 255 -13.56 -5.91 -10.87
C LEU A 255 -14.91 -5.43 -11.42
N THR A 256 -15.83 -5.07 -10.52
CA THR A 256 -17.23 -4.80 -10.87
C THR A 256 -17.51 -3.37 -11.34
N GLY A 257 -16.56 -2.47 -11.21
CA GLY A 257 -16.70 -1.07 -11.60
C GLY A 257 -15.37 -0.33 -11.55
N ILE A 258 -15.34 0.80 -12.24
CA ILE A 258 -14.21 1.73 -12.25
C ILE A 258 -14.66 3.07 -11.64
N ILE A 259 -13.82 3.67 -10.81
CA ILE A 259 -14.10 4.93 -10.14
C ILE A 259 -13.23 6.00 -10.77
N SER A 260 -13.86 6.87 -11.55
CA SER A 260 -13.22 8.10 -12.02
C SER A 260 -13.18 9.14 -10.89
N TYR A 261 -12.05 9.81 -10.72
CA TYR A 261 -11.91 10.85 -9.72
C TYR A 261 -11.07 12.02 -10.24
N THR A 262 -11.39 13.20 -9.75
CA THR A 262 -10.57 14.38 -9.92
C THR A 262 -9.81 14.67 -8.63
N THR A 263 -8.59 15.16 -8.74
CA THR A 263 -7.74 15.48 -7.59
C THR A 263 -8.32 16.56 -6.66
N GLY A 264 -9.41 17.23 -7.07
CA GLY A 264 -10.06 18.31 -6.31
C GLY A 264 -11.10 17.88 -5.27
N LYS A 265 -11.41 16.59 -5.09
CA LYS A 265 -12.39 16.12 -4.08
C LYS A 265 -11.82 16.00 -2.67
N TYR A 266 -10.52 15.86 -2.55
CA TYR A 266 -9.82 15.62 -1.29
C TYR A 266 -8.76 16.67 -1.06
N MET A 267 -8.41 16.87 0.21
CA MET A 267 -7.26 17.67 0.59
C MET A 267 -6.00 17.09 -0.06
N LEU A 268 -5.25 17.94 -0.74
CA LEU A 268 -3.99 17.51 -1.34
C LEU A 268 -2.89 17.49 -0.28
N LEU A 269 -2.24 16.34 -0.16
CA LEU A 269 -1.11 16.11 0.72
C LEU A 269 0.05 15.58 -0.14
N ASP A 270 1.11 16.34 -0.25
CA ASP A 270 2.31 15.89 -0.96
C ASP A 270 3.08 14.81 -0.17
N SER A 271 4.00 14.13 -0.82
CA SER A 271 4.78 13.04 -0.21
C SER A 271 5.58 13.52 1.02
N SER A 272 6.13 14.74 0.97
CA SER A 272 6.86 15.34 2.09
C SER A 272 5.95 15.58 3.29
N THR A 273 4.74 16.12 3.08
CA THR A 273 3.76 16.36 4.15
C THR A 273 3.28 15.05 4.78
N ARG A 274 2.97 14.03 3.98
CA ARG A 274 2.57 12.70 4.50
C ARG A 274 3.63 12.13 5.42
N ARG A 275 4.89 12.21 4.97
CA ARG A 275 6.06 11.75 5.72
C ARG A 275 6.31 12.60 6.98
N ASN A 276 6.35 13.93 6.85
CA ASN A 276 6.66 14.84 7.96
C ASN A 276 5.61 14.83 9.08
N LEU A 277 4.35 14.59 8.74
CA LEU A 277 3.25 14.43 9.71
C LEU A 277 3.13 13.01 10.25
N GLU A 278 3.92 12.05 9.74
CA GLU A 278 3.90 10.65 10.15
C GLU A 278 2.46 10.08 10.15
N LEU A 279 1.76 10.24 9.03
CA LEU A 279 0.34 9.92 8.96
C LEU A 279 0.06 8.42 9.13
N CYS A 280 0.77 7.57 8.39
CA CYS A 280 0.54 6.12 8.39
C CYS A 280 1.70 5.31 8.98
N GLU A 281 2.91 5.87 8.95
CA GLU A 281 4.13 5.24 9.45
C GLU A 281 5.12 6.28 9.97
N THR A 282 6.04 5.87 10.83
CA THR A 282 7.09 6.74 11.38
C THR A 282 8.21 6.99 10.38
N LEU A 283 8.87 8.16 10.50
CA LEU A 283 9.97 8.57 9.60
C LEU A 283 11.16 7.61 9.62
N ARG A 284 11.58 7.19 10.82
CA ARG A 284 12.84 6.43 11.00
C ARG A 284 12.64 4.93 10.83
N GLU A 285 11.65 4.37 11.51
CA GLU A 285 11.48 2.91 11.61
C GLU A 285 10.46 2.38 10.62
N LYS A 286 9.76 3.26 9.88
CA LYS A 286 8.66 2.92 8.96
C LYS A 286 7.62 1.97 9.58
N GLN A 287 7.35 2.17 10.88
CA GLN A 287 6.39 1.40 11.65
C GLN A 287 5.07 2.15 11.82
N LYS A 288 3.98 1.42 11.91
CA LYS A 288 2.66 1.99 12.22
C LYS A 288 2.61 2.62 13.61
N ARG A 289 3.24 1.98 14.62
CA ARG A 289 3.29 2.49 16.00
C ARG A 289 4.03 3.83 16.03
N GLY A 290 3.39 4.86 16.58
CA GLY A 290 3.89 6.23 16.60
C GLY A 290 3.40 7.10 15.45
N SER A 291 2.54 6.60 14.56
CA SER A 291 1.87 7.38 13.52
C SER A 291 0.47 7.84 13.93
N LEU A 292 -0.13 8.77 13.17
CA LEU A 292 -1.53 9.16 13.38
C LEU A 292 -2.47 7.96 13.20
N LEU A 293 -2.26 7.15 12.19
CA LEU A 293 -3.05 5.95 11.92
C LEU A 293 -3.04 4.99 13.12
N TRP A 294 -1.89 4.82 13.80
CA TRP A 294 -1.82 3.98 14.99
C TRP A 294 -2.74 4.47 16.12
N VAL A 295 -2.89 5.78 16.28
CA VAL A 295 -3.79 6.35 17.31
C VAL A 295 -5.25 6.07 16.93
N LEU A 296 -5.62 6.29 15.66
CA LEU A 296 -6.99 6.22 15.18
C LEU A 296 -7.48 4.79 14.93
N ASP A 297 -6.58 3.87 14.59
CA ASP A 297 -6.95 2.52 14.17
C ASP A 297 -7.17 1.60 15.38
N LYS A 298 -8.44 1.42 15.68
CA LYS A 298 -8.99 0.42 16.59
C LYS A 298 -10.06 -0.42 15.89
N THR A 299 -9.98 -0.50 14.57
CA THR A 299 -10.88 -1.33 13.76
C THR A 299 -10.75 -2.81 14.13
N LYS A 300 -11.79 -3.56 13.82
CA LYS A 300 -11.87 -5.00 14.11
C LYS A 300 -11.66 -5.85 12.85
N THR A 301 -11.85 -5.26 11.69
CA THR A 301 -11.73 -5.93 10.40
C THR A 301 -10.58 -5.35 9.57
N ALA A 302 -9.96 -6.19 8.75
CA ALA A 302 -8.93 -5.75 7.80
C ALA A 302 -9.48 -4.72 6.78
N MET A 303 -10.72 -4.90 6.35
CA MET A 303 -11.44 -3.96 5.47
C MET A 303 -11.61 -2.59 6.11
N GLY A 304 -11.96 -2.55 7.40
CA GLY A 304 -12.04 -1.33 8.19
C GLY A 304 -10.69 -0.62 8.30
N ALA A 305 -9.62 -1.37 8.56
CA ALA A 305 -8.26 -0.83 8.66
C ALA A 305 -7.81 -0.18 7.33
N ARG A 306 -8.04 -0.83 6.19
CA ARG A 306 -7.76 -0.26 4.86
C ARG A 306 -8.58 1.00 4.58
N THR A 307 -9.87 0.97 4.90
CA THR A 307 -10.76 2.12 4.73
C THR A 307 -10.34 3.30 5.61
N LEU A 308 -9.95 3.05 6.86
CA LEU A 308 -9.46 4.11 7.76
C LEU A 308 -8.14 4.70 7.26
N ARG A 309 -7.22 3.88 6.78
CA ARG A 309 -5.98 4.35 6.14
C ARG A 309 -6.30 5.28 4.97
N SER A 310 -7.21 4.88 4.09
CA SER A 310 -7.67 5.73 2.99
C SER A 310 -8.26 7.07 3.47
N TYR A 311 -8.99 7.09 4.57
CA TYR A 311 -9.53 8.34 5.15
C TYR A 311 -8.42 9.26 5.68
N VAL A 312 -7.37 8.70 6.27
CA VAL A 312 -6.20 9.48 6.74
C VAL A 312 -5.40 10.04 5.57
N GLU A 313 -5.26 9.26 4.50
CA GLU A 313 -4.51 9.66 3.30
C GLU A 313 -5.29 10.61 2.37
N GLN A 314 -6.62 10.63 2.48
CA GLN A 314 -7.53 11.42 1.64
C GLN A 314 -8.58 12.17 2.51
N PRO A 315 -8.17 13.20 3.28
CA PRO A 315 -9.12 14.02 4.03
C PRO A 315 -10.07 14.76 3.10
N LEU A 316 -11.31 14.98 3.56
CA LEU A 316 -12.36 15.60 2.78
C LEU A 316 -12.19 17.13 2.72
N ILE A 317 -12.70 17.74 1.65
CA ILE A 317 -12.83 19.20 1.52
C ILE A 317 -14.29 19.67 1.41
N ASN A 318 -15.22 18.73 1.21
CA ASN A 318 -16.64 19.04 1.22
C ASN A 318 -17.16 19.07 2.67
N LYS A 319 -17.77 20.19 3.06
CA LYS A 319 -18.26 20.41 4.42
C LYS A 319 -19.37 19.44 4.80
N GLU A 320 -20.28 19.16 3.90
CA GLU A 320 -21.43 18.28 4.16
C GLU A 320 -20.97 16.85 4.42
N ASP A 321 -20.02 16.36 3.63
CA ASP A 321 -19.44 15.03 3.82
C ASP A 321 -18.66 14.92 5.15
N ILE A 322 -17.94 15.99 5.53
CA ILE A 322 -17.24 16.07 6.82
C ILE A 322 -18.24 16.00 7.96
N LEU A 323 -19.30 16.82 7.90
CA LEU A 323 -20.34 16.86 8.93
C LEU A 323 -21.07 15.53 9.05
N ALA A 324 -21.38 14.88 7.91
CA ALA A 324 -22.01 13.56 7.92
C ALA A 324 -21.15 12.50 8.63
N ARG A 325 -19.82 12.51 8.46
CA ARG A 325 -18.92 11.64 9.21
C ARG A 325 -18.88 12.00 10.71
N LEU A 326 -18.81 13.28 11.03
CA LEU A 326 -18.83 13.75 12.42
C LEU A 326 -20.13 13.38 13.14
N ASP A 327 -21.28 13.41 12.45
CA ASP A 327 -22.55 12.97 12.99
C ASP A 327 -22.57 11.48 13.31
N ALA A 328 -22.07 10.65 12.39
CA ALA A 328 -21.96 9.21 12.59
C ALA A 328 -21.01 8.85 13.75
N VAL A 329 -19.86 9.51 13.85
CA VAL A 329 -18.92 9.31 14.95
C VAL A 329 -19.53 9.78 16.27
N GLY A 330 -20.25 10.93 16.26
CA GLY A 330 -20.92 11.49 17.44
C GLY A 330 -21.98 10.54 17.99
N GLU A 331 -22.87 10.06 17.14
CA GLU A 331 -23.92 9.11 17.53
C GLU A 331 -23.37 7.83 18.15
N LEU A 332 -22.33 7.22 17.52
CA LEU A 332 -21.68 6.02 18.06
C LEU A 332 -20.84 6.30 19.32
N LYS A 333 -20.34 7.53 19.51
CA LYS A 333 -19.66 7.93 20.74
C LYS A 333 -20.65 8.05 21.89
N ASP A 334 -21.81 8.65 21.65
CA ASP A 334 -22.85 8.88 22.67
C ASP A 334 -23.60 7.59 23.02
N ASN A 335 -23.73 6.63 22.06
CA ASN A 335 -24.29 5.31 22.27
C ASN A 335 -23.18 4.26 22.41
N ALA A 336 -22.51 4.25 23.56
CA ALA A 336 -21.40 3.36 23.85
C ALA A 336 -21.79 1.87 23.81
N ILE A 337 -23.03 1.53 24.22
CA ILE A 337 -23.52 0.14 24.21
C ILE A 337 -23.60 -0.36 22.78
N ALA A 338 -24.32 0.32 21.92
CA ALA A 338 -24.46 -0.07 20.51
C ALA A 338 -23.10 -0.13 19.79
N ARG A 339 -22.20 0.81 20.08
CA ARG A 339 -20.84 0.78 19.55
C ARG A 339 -20.07 -0.47 19.94
N GLU A 340 -20.04 -0.84 21.23
CA GLU A 340 -19.30 -2.02 21.68
C GLU A 340 -19.94 -3.32 21.16
N GLU A 341 -21.26 -3.41 21.09
CA GLU A 341 -21.95 -4.55 20.47
C GLU A 341 -21.61 -4.69 18.97
N ILE A 342 -21.63 -3.59 18.21
CA ILE A 342 -21.17 -3.59 16.82
C ILE A 342 -19.73 -4.11 16.73
N ARG A 343 -18.85 -3.64 17.59
CA ARG A 343 -17.44 -4.05 17.60
C ARG A 343 -17.25 -5.53 17.97
N GLU A 344 -18.10 -6.06 18.85
CA GLU A 344 -18.09 -7.46 19.21
C GLU A 344 -18.53 -8.33 18.02
N TYR A 345 -19.62 -7.98 17.35
CA TYR A 345 -20.07 -8.69 16.14
C TYR A 345 -19.12 -8.54 14.94
N LEU A 346 -18.34 -7.47 14.86
CA LEU A 346 -17.31 -7.31 13.83
C LEU A 346 -16.06 -8.17 14.07
N THR A 347 -15.81 -8.60 15.31
CA THR A 347 -14.59 -9.36 15.65
C THR A 347 -14.46 -10.68 14.87
N PRO A 348 -15.51 -11.52 14.70
CA PRO A 348 -15.42 -12.75 13.92
C PRO A 348 -15.61 -12.54 12.40
N VAL A 349 -15.77 -11.31 11.93
CA VAL A 349 -15.92 -11.01 10.49
C VAL A 349 -14.56 -11.05 9.81
N TYR A 350 -14.40 -11.98 8.90
CA TYR A 350 -13.20 -12.10 8.05
C TYR A 350 -13.18 -11.04 6.94
N ASP A 351 -12.08 -11.00 6.22
CA ASP A 351 -11.89 -10.08 5.08
C ASP A 351 -12.74 -10.51 3.87
N LEU A 352 -13.99 -10.04 3.84
CA LEU A 352 -14.93 -10.37 2.76
C LEU A 352 -14.47 -9.89 1.39
N GLU A 353 -13.74 -8.78 1.30
CA GLU A 353 -13.20 -8.28 0.04
C GLU A 353 -12.18 -9.26 -0.55
N ARG A 354 -11.23 -9.72 0.25
CA ARG A 354 -10.22 -10.70 -0.18
C ARG A 354 -10.79 -12.11 -0.33
N LEU A 355 -11.79 -12.48 0.47
CA LEU A 355 -12.48 -13.78 0.34
C LEU A 355 -13.23 -13.88 -0.98
N ILE A 356 -14.00 -12.85 -1.36
CA ILE A 356 -14.74 -12.90 -2.63
C ILE A 356 -13.79 -12.90 -3.83
N SER A 357 -12.64 -12.22 -3.74
CA SER A 357 -11.61 -12.30 -4.78
C SER A 357 -11.07 -13.71 -4.92
N LYS A 358 -10.73 -14.41 -3.82
CA LYS A 358 -10.32 -15.82 -3.87
C LYS A 358 -11.38 -16.73 -4.47
N ILE A 359 -12.67 -16.52 -4.11
CA ILE A 359 -13.80 -17.28 -4.63
C ILE A 359 -13.91 -17.08 -6.14
N THR A 360 -13.82 -15.85 -6.62
CA THR A 360 -13.90 -15.50 -8.04
C THR A 360 -12.69 -16.03 -8.84
N TYR A 361 -11.49 -16.04 -8.24
CA TYR A 361 -10.28 -16.65 -8.83
C TYR A 361 -10.27 -18.18 -8.75
N GLN A 362 -11.32 -18.79 -8.21
CA GLN A 362 -11.43 -20.24 -8.00
C GLN A 362 -10.30 -20.84 -7.15
N SER A 363 -9.60 -20.02 -6.39
CA SER A 363 -8.51 -20.39 -5.48
C SER A 363 -8.97 -20.60 -4.03
N ALA A 364 -10.23 -20.30 -3.72
CA ALA A 364 -10.80 -20.51 -2.40
C ALA A 364 -10.83 -22.00 -2.06
N ASN A 365 -10.58 -22.33 -0.81
CA ASN A 365 -10.72 -23.67 -0.25
C ASN A 365 -12.02 -23.79 0.60
N PRO A 366 -12.42 -24.99 1.02
CA PRO A 366 -13.64 -25.14 1.81
C PRO A 366 -13.67 -24.34 3.12
N ARG A 367 -12.52 -24.12 3.77
CA ARG A 367 -12.43 -23.28 4.98
C ARG A 367 -12.62 -21.78 4.69
N ASP A 368 -12.25 -21.33 3.51
CA ASP A 368 -12.56 -19.96 3.07
C ASP A 368 -14.08 -19.75 2.97
N LEU A 369 -14.85 -20.78 2.54
CA LEU A 369 -16.32 -20.72 2.51
C LEU A 369 -16.93 -20.74 3.91
N THR A 370 -16.39 -21.52 4.86
CA THR A 370 -16.87 -21.49 6.24
C THR A 370 -16.54 -20.15 6.92
N ALA A 371 -15.39 -19.57 6.65
CA ALA A 371 -15.03 -18.22 7.11
C ALA A 371 -15.96 -17.15 6.51
N PHE A 372 -16.33 -17.29 5.23
CA PHE A 372 -17.33 -16.45 4.59
C PHE A 372 -18.70 -16.58 5.27
N GLN A 373 -19.20 -17.78 5.48
CA GLN A 373 -20.48 -18.05 6.13
C GLN A 373 -20.53 -17.51 7.57
N SER A 374 -19.47 -17.74 8.39
CA SER A 374 -19.42 -17.23 9.76
C SER A 374 -19.39 -15.69 9.81
N SER A 375 -18.79 -15.04 8.81
CA SER A 375 -18.85 -13.59 8.65
C SER A 375 -20.27 -13.10 8.34
N LEU A 376 -20.97 -13.77 7.42
CA LEU A 376 -22.33 -13.41 7.05
C LEU A 376 -23.32 -13.61 8.21
N ALA A 377 -23.12 -14.60 9.05
CA ALA A 377 -23.96 -14.87 10.21
C ALA A 377 -23.99 -13.70 11.23
N MET A 378 -22.98 -12.80 11.20
CA MET A 378 -22.94 -11.62 12.07
C MET A 378 -23.73 -10.43 11.52
N LEU A 379 -24.03 -10.41 10.23
CA LEU A 379 -24.64 -9.26 9.55
C LEU A 379 -26.05 -8.90 10.08
N PRO A 380 -26.93 -9.85 10.36
CA PRO A 380 -28.26 -9.55 10.91
C PRO A 380 -28.19 -8.80 12.24
N HIS A 381 -27.26 -9.16 13.11
CA HIS A 381 -27.07 -8.51 14.42
C HIS A 381 -26.58 -7.06 14.25
N ILE A 382 -25.59 -6.84 13.39
CA ILE A 382 -25.09 -5.50 13.08
C ILE A 382 -26.22 -4.65 12.46
N LYS A 383 -26.96 -5.21 11.53
CA LYS A 383 -28.05 -4.51 10.87
C LYS A 383 -29.16 -4.13 11.86
N TYR A 384 -29.48 -5.02 12.80
CA TYR A 384 -30.47 -4.75 13.84
C TYR A 384 -30.08 -3.54 14.71
N ILE A 385 -28.81 -3.47 15.14
CA ILE A 385 -28.32 -2.32 15.94
C ILE A 385 -28.38 -1.03 15.11
N LEU A 386 -28.06 -1.09 13.83
CA LEU A 386 -28.10 0.08 12.95
C LEU A 386 -29.52 0.58 12.67
N SER A 387 -30.57 -0.24 12.89
CA SER A 387 -31.96 0.19 12.70
C SER A 387 -32.38 1.32 13.62
N ASP A 388 -31.75 1.43 14.79
CA ASP A 388 -32.06 2.45 15.80
C ASP A 388 -31.23 3.73 15.62
N MET A 389 -30.31 3.74 14.64
CA MET A 389 -29.46 4.91 14.37
C MET A 389 -30.20 5.99 13.57
N THR A 390 -29.87 7.23 13.85
CA THR A 390 -30.56 8.41 13.29
C THR A 390 -29.72 9.23 12.32
N SER A 391 -28.38 9.17 12.42
CA SER A 391 -27.52 9.94 11.51
C SER A 391 -27.68 9.49 10.06
N PRO A 392 -27.74 10.44 9.10
CA PRO A 392 -28.02 10.13 7.71
C PRO A 392 -27.03 9.14 7.09
N LEU A 393 -25.77 9.19 7.53
CA LEU A 393 -24.70 8.32 7.02
C LEU A 393 -24.88 6.89 7.53
N LEU A 394 -25.16 6.69 8.84
CA LEU A 394 -25.41 5.34 9.40
C LEU A 394 -26.70 4.76 8.85
N MET A 395 -27.76 5.54 8.66
CA MET A 395 -28.98 5.11 7.98
C MET A 395 -28.73 4.70 6.52
N SER A 396 -27.87 5.41 5.80
CA SER A 396 -27.47 5.04 4.45
C SER A 396 -26.71 3.70 4.45
N LEU A 397 -25.84 3.47 5.43
CA LEU A 397 -25.14 2.19 5.60
C LEU A 397 -26.08 1.05 5.97
N TYR A 398 -27.06 1.29 6.86
CA TYR A 398 -28.13 0.34 7.17
C TYR A 398 -28.86 -0.14 5.90
N ARG A 399 -29.21 0.80 5.01
CA ARG A 399 -29.91 0.45 3.75
C ARG A 399 -29.03 -0.30 2.76
N LYS A 400 -27.73 -0.03 2.75
CA LYS A 400 -26.73 -0.66 1.85
C LYS A 400 -26.27 -2.02 2.34
N LEU A 401 -26.42 -2.30 3.63
CA LEU A 401 -26.04 -3.56 4.24
C LEU A 401 -27.05 -4.64 3.85
N ASP A 402 -26.69 -5.49 2.90
CA ASP A 402 -27.43 -6.70 2.55
C ASP A 402 -26.98 -7.82 3.50
N MET A 403 -27.92 -8.52 4.11
CA MET A 403 -27.62 -9.60 5.07
C MET A 403 -27.11 -10.86 4.40
N LEU A 404 -27.32 -11.00 3.08
CA LEU A 404 -26.86 -12.15 2.28
C LEU A 404 -27.28 -13.51 2.91
N GLU A 405 -28.48 -13.57 3.47
CA GLU A 405 -29.03 -14.75 4.17
C GLU A 405 -29.06 -15.98 3.26
N ASP A 406 -29.43 -15.76 2.00
CA ASP A 406 -29.45 -16.79 0.96
C ASP A 406 -28.10 -17.46 0.75
N LEU A 407 -27.02 -16.70 0.76
CA LEU A 407 -25.67 -17.22 0.64
C LEU A 407 -25.16 -17.84 1.94
N CYS A 408 -25.54 -17.27 3.08
CA CYS A 408 -25.22 -17.83 4.39
C CYS A 408 -25.84 -19.23 4.55
N GLU A 409 -27.15 -19.36 4.27
CA GLU A 409 -27.89 -20.64 4.33
C GLU A 409 -27.35 -21.67 3.32
N LEU A 410 -26.97 -21.22 2.10
CA LEU A 410 -26.40 -22.10 1.09
C LEU A 410 -25.12 -22.76 1.60
N VAL A 411 -24.19 -21.99 2.15
CA VAL A 411 -22.93 -22.55 2.67
C VAL A 411 -23.15 -23.34 3.93
N GLN A 412 -24.01 -22.84 4.85
CA GLN A 412 -24.32 -23.51 6.11
C GLN A 412 -24.98 -24.89 5.91
N SER A 413 -25.82 -25.01 4.92
CA SER A 413 -26.49 -26.29 4.62
C SER A 413 -25.58 -27.28 3.90
N ALA A 414 -24.67 -26.78 3.07
CA ALA A 414 -23.88 -27.60 2.15
C ALA A 414 -22.51 -28.01 2.67
N ILE A 415 -21.79 -27.13 3.35
CA ILE A 415 -20.40 -27.34 3.76
C ILE A 415 -20.32 -27.75 5.23
N LYS A 416 -19.43 -28.70 5.54
CA LYS A 416 -19.16 -29.11 6.92
C LYS A 416 -18.57 -27.97 7.73
N GLU A 417 -18.77 -27.95 9.03
CA GLU A 417 -18.25 -26.91 9.94
C GLU A 417 -16.73 -26.89 9.98
N GLU A 418 -16.11 -28.07 9.99
CA GLU A 418 -14.66 -28.25 9.95
C GLU A 418 -14.23 -29.02 8.70
N PRO A 419 -14.24 -28.38 7.52
CA PRO A 419 -13.87 -29.06 6.30
C PRO A 419 -12.34 -29.22 6.20
N PRO A 420 -11.85 -30.22 5.42
CA PRO A 420 -10.42 -30.38 5.18
C PRO A 420 -9.85 -29.19 4.40
N LEU A 421 -8.53 -28.99 4.51
CA LEU A 421 -7.84 -27.98 3.68
C LEU A 421 -7.72 -28.42 2.22
N ALA A 422 -7.42 -29.71 2.01
CA ALA A 422 -7.19 -30.26 0.69
C ALA A 422 -8.51 -30.72 0.07
N MET A 423 -8.91 -30.12 -1.03
CA MET A 423 -10.15 -30.43 -1.75
C MET A 423 -10.23 -31.88 -2.25
N LYS A 424 -9.09 -32.57 -2.41
CA LYS A 424 -9.02 -33.95 -2.91
C LYS A 424 -9.14 -35.01 -1.82
N GLU A 425 -9.24 -34.60 -0.55
CA GLU A 425 -9.36 -35.55 0.58
C GLU A 425 -10.79 -35.96 0.89
N GLY A 426 -11.77 -35.34 0.26
CA GLY A 426 -13.19 -35.54 0.50
C GLY A 426 -13.65 -35.06 1.89
N GLY A 427 -14.89 -35.28 2.24
CA GLY A 427 -15.46 -34.85 3.53
C GLY A 427 -15.80 -33.35 3.57
N ILE A 428 -16.06 -32.74 2.44
CA ILE A 428 -16.39 -31.30 2.29
C ILE A 428 -17.88 -31.07 2.54
N ILE A 429 -18.74 -31.89 1.96
CA ILE A 429 -20.20 -31.71 1.94
C ILE A 429 -20.85 -32.27 3.20
N LYS A 430 -21.83 -31.55 3.77
CA LYS A 430 -22.64 -32.02 4.91
C LYS A 430 -23.44 -33.27 4.58
N ASP A 431 -23.69 -34.07 5.60
CA ASP A 431 -24.61 -35.20 5.50
C ASP A 431 -26.06 -34.68 5.28
N GLY A 432 -26.78 -35.29 4.38
CA GLY A 432 -28.15 -34.89 4.04
C GLY A 432 -28.28 -33.77 3.01
N TYR A 433 -27.17 -33.19 2.51
CA TYR A 433 -27.24 -32.16 1.48
C TYR A 433 -27.49 -32.73 0.08
N ASP A 434 -26.81 -33.83 -0.25
CA ASP A 434 -26.94 -34.49 -1.54
C ASP A 434 -27.08 -36.00 -1.36
N ALA A 435 -28.17 -36.60 -1.90
CA ALA A 435 -28.53 -38.01 -1.73
C ALA A 435 -27.46 -38.96 -2.35
N GLU A 436 -26.81 -38.58 -3.45
CA GLU A 436 -25.80 -39.42 -4.09
C GLU A 436 -24.50 -39.41 -3.30
N VAL A 437 -24.13 -38.26 -2.72
CA VAL A 437 -22.98 -38.15 -1.78
C VAL A 437 -23.21 -39.03 -0.58
N ASP A 438 -24.41 -39.02 0.02
CA ASP A 438 -24.73 -39.83 1.19
C ASP A 438 -24.69 -41.33 0.86
N LYS A 439 -25.23 -41.71 -0.31
CA LYS A 439 -25.20 -43.10 -0.79
C LYS A 439 -23.74 -43.59 -0.98
N LEU A 440 -22.88 -42.80 -1.62
CA LEU A 440 -21.45 -43.16 -1.81
C LEU A 440 -20.69 -43.22 -0.48
N ARG A 441 -21.03 -42.33 0.46
CA ARG A 441 -20.44 -42.32 1.81
C ARG A 441 -20.84 -43.54 2.62
N ASN A 442 -22.10 -43.95 2.54
CA ASN A 442 -22.59 -45.18 3.16
C ASN A 442 -21.94 -46.41 2.56
N ALA A 443 -21.78 -46.48 1.23
CA ALA A 443 -21.07 -47.57 0.57
C ALA A 443 -19.60 -47.70 1.05
N LYS A 444 -18.92 -46.56 1.28
CA LYS A 444 -17.57 -46.54 1.88
C LYS A 444 -17.54 -47.06 3.33
N THR A 445 -18.56 -46.74 4.12
CA THR A 445 -18.70 -47.20 5.52
C THR A 445 -19.06 -48.67 5.60
N GLU A 446 -20.02 -49.11 4.79
CA GLU A 446 -20.36 -50.54 4.65
C GLU A 446 -19.19 -51.35 4.14
N GLY A 447 -18.35 -50.79 3.24
CA GLY A 447 -17.12 -51.44 2.77
C GLY A 447 -16.16 -51.82 3.89
N LYS A 448 -16.05 -51.02 4.95
CA LYS A 448 -15.24 -51.37 6.15
C LYS A 448 -15.84 -52.52 6.91
N THR A 449 -17.15 -52.59 7.00
CA THR A 449 -17.88 -53.71 7.60
C THR A 449 -17.71 -54.98 6.79
N TRP A 450 -17.81 -54.89 5.46
CA TRP A 450 -17.58 -56.05 4.58
C TRP A 450 -16.17 -56.58 4.64
N LEU A 451 -15.16 -55.69 4.78
CA LEU A 451 -13.77 -56.13 4.99
C LEU A 451 -13.56 -56.81 6.34
N ALA A 452 -14.22 -56.32 7.41
CA ALA A 452 -14.15 -56.93 8.72
C ALA A 452 -14.85 -58.30 8.75
N GLU A 453 -16.01 -58.43 8.07
CA GLU A 453 -16.74 -59.67 7.90
C GLU A 453 -15.92 -60.69 7.09
N LEU A 454 -15.30 -60.24 5.97
CA LEU A 454 -14.42 -61.09 5.18
C LEU A 454 -13.18 -61.51 6.00
N GLU A 455 -12.61 -60.65 6.83
CA GLU A 455 -11.53 -61.00 7.72
C GLU A 455 -11.92 -62.07 8.75
N ALA A 456 -13.12 -61.94 9.32
CA ALA A 456 -13.68 -62.92 10.28
C ALA A 456 -13.95 -64.26 9.60
N GLU A 457 -14.58 -64.22 8.41
CA GLU A 457 -14.91 -65.37 7.60
C GLU A 457 -13.68 -66.17 7.19
N GLU A 458 -12.63 -65.47 6.71
CA GLU A 458 -11.40 -66.08 6.31
C GLU A 458 -10.58 -66.58 7.52
N ARG A 459 -10.66 -65.97 8.70
CA ARG A 459 -10.08 -66.49 9.94
C ARG A 459 -10.73 -67.80 10.34
N GLU A 460 -12.05 -67.91 10.25
CA GLU A 460 -12.80 -69.10 10.59
C GLU A 460 -12.52 -70.24 9.61
N LYS A 461 -12.52 -69.96 8.31
CA LYS A 461 -12.22 -70.93 7.26
C LYS A 461 -10.80 -71.47 7.30
N THR A 462 -9.82 -70.66 7.57
CA THR A 462 -8.40 -71.01 7.51
C THR A 462 -7.81 -71.41 8.85
N GLY A 463 -8.48 -71.10 9.95
CA GLY A 463 -7.94 -71.34 11.30
C GLY A 463 -6.74 -70.39 11.67
N ILE A 464 -6.44 -69.40 10.84
CA ILE A 464 -5.37 -68.44 11.06
C ILE A 464 -5.81 -67.32 12.00
N LYS A 465 -5.53 -67.46 13.29
CA LYS A 465 -6.04 -66.59 14.35
C LYS A 465 -5.60 -65.13 14.24
N ASN A 466 -4.47 -64.86 13.63
CA ASN A 466 -3.89 -63.51 13.49
C ASN A 466 -3.93 -62.94 12.04
N LEU A 467 -4.76 -63.53 11.20
CA LEU A 467 -5.04 -62.96 9.88
C LEU A 467 -5.61 -61.56 10.02
N LYS A 468 -5.05 -60.62 9.25
CA LYS A 468 -5.57 -59.22 9.19
C LYS A 468 -5.63 -58.72 7.76
N ILE A 469 -6.68 -58.05 7.42
CA ILE A 469 -6.77 -57.26 6.21
C ILE A 469 -6.17 -55.90 6.49
N LYS A 470 -5.21 -55.51 5.66
CA LYS A 470 -4.53 -54.22 5.72
C LYS A 470 -4.50 -53.59 4.34
N TYR A 471 -4.28 -52.27 4.31
CA TYR A 471 -4.16 -51.47 3.09
C TYR A 471 -2.75 -50.94 2.89
N ASN A 472 -2.29 -50.94 1.65
CA ASN A 472 -1.04 -50.29 1.23
C ASN A 472 -1.27 -49.58 -0.12
N LYS A 473 -0.83 -48.31 -0.24
CA LYS A 473 -0.99 -47.51 -1.46
C LYS A 473 -0.47 -48.17 -2.75
N VAL A 474 0.52 -49.06 -2.65
CA VAL A 474 1.15 -49.72 -3.82
C VAL A 474 0.41 -51.00 -4.19
N PHE A 475 -0.07 -51.75 -3.21
CA PHE A 475 -0.62 -53.11 -3.40
C PHE A 475 -2.14 -53.19 -3.18
N GLY A 476 -2.78 -52.12 -2.69
CA GLY A 476 -4.18 -52.13 -2.30
C GLY A 476 -4.46 -52.88 -0.97
N TYR A 477 -5.63 -53.47 -0.83
CA TYR A 477 -5.98 -54.30 0.30
C TYR A 477 -5.32 -55.66 0.17
N TYR A 478 -4.78 -56.20 1.27
CA TYR A 478 -4.14 -57.52 1.34
C TYR A 478 -4.36 -58.23 2.68
N LEU A 479 -4.32 -59.53 2.64
CA LEU A 479 -4.33 -60.39 3.82
C LEU A 479 -2.91 -60.57 4.29
N GLU A 480 -2.64 -60.23 5.58
CA GLU A 480 -1.35 -60.41 6.18
C GLU A 480 -1.39 -61.67 7.07
N VAL A 481 -0.49 -62.63 6.77
CA VAL A 481 -0.34 -63.88 7.51
C VAL A 481 1.07 -63.94 8.04
N THR A 482 1.24 -64.16 9.35
CA THR A 482 2.58 -64.34 9.94
C THR A 482 3.19 -65.68 9.55
N ASN A 483 4.49 -65.75 9.49
CA ASN A 483 5.24 -66.96 9.05
C ASN A 483 4.89 -68.22 9.87
N SER A 484 4.41 -68.09 11.12
CA SER A 484 3.97 -69.18 11.98
C SER A 484 2.71 -69.93 11.52
N TYR A 485 1.95 -69.30 10.61
CA TYR A 485 0.71 -69.86 10.06
C TYR A 485 0.76 -70.10 8.55
N LYS A 486 1.95 -70.10 7.97
CA LYS A 486 2.13 -70.24 6.52
C LYS A 486 1.64 -71.59 5.97
N GLU A 487 1.70 -72.65 6.74
CA GLU A 487 1.24 -73.99 6.34
C GLU A 487 -0.28 -74.11 6.30
N LEU A 488 -1.01 -73.19 6.91
CA LEU A 488 -2.48 -73.15 6.90
C LEU A 488 -3.05 -72.25 5.79
N VAL A 489 -2.20 -71.70 4.94
CA VAL A 489 -2.58 -70.81 3.85
C VAL A 489 -3.20 -71.64 2.73
N PRO A 490 -4.47 -71.42 2.33
CA PRO A 490 -5.13 -72.18 1.26
C PRO A 490 -4.54 -71.86 -0.12
N ASP A 491 -4.69 -72.80 -1.08
CA ASP A 491 -4.20 -72.69 -2.45
C ASP A 491 -4.79 -71.49 -3.24
N TYR A 492 -5.99 -71.02 -2.83
CA TYR A 492 -6.62 -69.86 -3.49
C TYR A 492 -6.10 -68.51 -3.05
N TYR A 493 -5.18 -68.46 -2.09
CA TYR A 493 -4.44 -67.26 -1.72
C TYR A 493 -3.32 -67.01 -2.70
N THR A 494 -3.36 -65.92 -3.40
CA THR A 494 -2.27 -65.50 -4.30
C THR A 494 -1.29 -64.64 -3.54
N ARG A 495 -0.05 -65.10 -3.40
CA ARG A 495 1.05 -64.41 -2.72
C ARG A 495 1.50 -63.22 -3.53
N LYS A 496 1.60 -62.04 -2.91
CA LYS A 496 2.07 -60.78 -3.50
C LYS A 496 3.43 -60.33 -2.99
N GLN A 497 3.68 -60.51 -1.69
CA GLN A 497 4.95 -60.08 -1.10
C GLN A 497 5.31 -60.89 0.11
N THR A 498 6.61 -61.22 0.25
CA THR A 498 7.21 -61.85 1.44
C THR A 498 7.91 -60.79 2.27
N LEU A 499 7.63 -60.73 3.55
CA LEU A 499 8.29 -59.89 4.54
C LEU A 499 9.08 -60.75 5.50
N ALA A 500 9.94 -60.14 6.34
CA ALA A 500 10.76 -60.87 7.30
C ALA A 500 9.94 -61.77 8.26
N ASN A 501 8.77 -61.29 8.71
CA ASN A 501 7.93 -61.95 9.74
C ASN A 501 6.52 -62.34 9.25
N ALA A 502 6.15 -62.03 8.01
CA ALA A 502 4.80 -62.26 7.48
C ALA A 502 4.83 -62.34 5.94
N GLU A 503 3.79 -62.92 5.36
CA GLU A 503 3.55 -62.86 3.92
C GLU A 503 2.22 -62.17 3.63
N ARG A 504 2.14 -61.48 2.49
CA ARG A 504 0.98 -60.74 2.02
C ARG A 504 0.32 -61.50 0.87
N TYR A 505 -0.98 -61.67 0.98
CA TYR A 505 -1.80 -62.42 0.04
C TYR A 505 -2.99 -61.62 -0.45
N ILE A 506 -3.48 -61.97 -1.64
CA ILE A 506 -4.73 -61.47 -2.22
C ILE A 506 -5.65 -62.63 -2.53
N ILE A 507 -6.96 -62.44 -2.35
CA ILE A 507 -8.02 -63.37 -2.79
C ILE A 507 -8.94 -62.67 -3.76
N PRO A 508 -9.60 -63.36 -4.70
CA PRO A 508 -10.47 -62.76 -5.70
C PRO A 508 -11.59 -61.90 -5.06
N ARG A 509 -12.22 -62.39 -3.99
CA ARG A 509 -13.28 -61.65 -3.26
C ARG A 509 -12.80 -60.36 -2.60
N LEU A 510 -11.54 -60.35 -2.07
CA LEU A 510 -10.96 -59.11 -1.53
C LEU A 510 -10.71 -58.09 -2.66
N LYS A 511 -10.33 -58.59 -3.84
CA LYS A 511 -10.12 -57.71 -4.97
C LYS A 511 -11.43 -57.08 -5.50
N GLU A 512 -12.51 -57.85 -5.56
CA GLU A 512 -13.83 -57.33 -5.91
C GLU A 512 -14.33 -56.26 -4.93
N LEU A 513 -14.14 -56.51 -3.62
CA LEU A 513 -14.48 -55.53 -2.59
C LEU A 513 -13.59 -54.28 -2.69
N GLU A 514 -12.31 -54.42 -2.97
CA GLU A 514 -11.36 -53.32 -3.20
C GLU A 514 -11.86 -52.43 -4.35
N ASP A 515 -12.13 -53.03 -5.51
CA ASP A 515 -12.59 -52.29 -6.69
C ASP A 515 -13.92 -51.57 -6.43
N THR A 516 -14.79 -52.13 -5.60
CA THR A 516 -16.05 -51.50 -5.19
C THR A 516 -15.79 -50.30 -4.24
N ILE A 517 -14.97 -50.48 -3.22
CA ILE A 517 -14.69 -49.48 -2.19
C ILE A 517 -13.91 -48.32 -2.77
N LEU A 518 -12.83 -48.58 -3.49
CA LEU A 518 -11.97 -47.54 -4.10
C LEU A 518 -12.73 -46.81 -5.21
N GLY A 519 -13.51 -47.49 -6.02
CA GLY A 519 -14.35 -46.88 -7.05
C GLY A 519 -15.47 -45.97 -6.46
N ALA A 520 -16.01 -46.32 -5.30
CA ALA A 520 -16.99 -45.46 -4.59
C ALA A 520 -16.26 -44.23 -3.96
N GLU A 521 -15.05 -44.40 -3.46
CA GLU A 521 -14.27 -43.34 -2.85
C GLU A 521 -13.86 -42.28 -3.88
N ASP A 522 -13.30 -42.70 -5.02
CA ASP A 522 -12.94 -41.78 -6.10
C ASP A 522 -14.14 -41.02 -6.65
N LYS A 523 -15.29 -41.69 -6.83
CA LYS A 523 -16.55 -41.06 -7.23
C LYS A 523 -17.10 -40.10 -6.19
N LEU A 524 -17.00 -40.44 -4.91
CA LEU A 524 -17.42 -39.58 -3.80
C LEU A 524 -16.62 -38.28 -3.80
N TYR A 525 -15.31 -38.36 -3.90
CA TYR A 525 -14.43 -37.18 -3.89
C TYR A 525 -14.65 -36.30 -5.11
N ALA A 526 -14.82 -36.89 -6.29
CA ALA A 526 -15.15 -36.15 -7.52
C ALA A 526 -16.48 -35.43 -7.41
N LEU A 527 -17.52 -36.09 -6.86
CA LEU A 527 -18.85 -35.49 -6.70
C LEU A 527 -18.86 -34.39 -5.63
N GLU A 528 -18.21 -34.60 -4.47
CA GLU A 528 -18.08 -33.54 -3.45
C GLU A 528 -17.34 -32.31 -4.00
N TYR A 529 -16.31 -32.51 -4.80
CA TYR A 529 -15.60 -31.41 -5.47
C TYR A 529 -16.47 -30.68 -6.49
N GLU A 530 -17.25 -31.40 -7.30
CA GLU A 530 -18.18 -30.80 -8.26
C GLU A 530 -19.24 -29.94 -7.56
N ILE A 531 -19.85 -30.46 -6.48
CA ILE A 531 -20.84 -29.73 -5.67
C ILE A 531 -20.19 -28.48 -5.04
N TYR A 532 -19.00 -28.63 -4.49
CA TYR A 532 -18.21 -27.50 -3.96
C TYR A 532 -18.00 -26.40 -5.01
N CYS A 533 -17.58 -26.78 -6.22
CA CYS A 533 -17.41 -25.82 -7.32
C CYS A 533 -18.73 -25.10 -7.66
N LYS A 534 -19.84 -25.81 -7.72
CA LYS A 534 -21.17 -25.22 -7.98
C LYS A 534 -21.56 -24.20 -6.91
N ILE A 535 -21.29 -24.48 -5.63
CA ILE A 535 -21.56 -23.56 -4.52
C ILE A 535 -20.66 -22.33 -4.64
N ARG A 536 -19.36 -22.53 -4.85
CA ARG A 536 -18.39 -21.45 -5.05
C ARG A 536 -18.81 -20.53 -6.20
N ASP A 537 -19.20 -21.08 -7.34
CA ASP A 537 -19.58 -20.33 -8.53
C ASP A 537 -20.88 -19.54 -8.31
N LYS A 538 -21.86 -20.09 -7.58
CA LYS A 538 -23.06 -19.36 -7.14
C LYS A 538 -22.72 -18.15 -6.27
N ILE A 539 -21.75 -18.28 -5.37
CA ILE A 539 -21.29 -17.14 -4.55
C ILE A 539 -20.57 -16.11 -5.43
N ALA A 540 -19.77 -16.55 -6.37
CA ALA A 540 -19.08 -15.67 -7.32
C ALA A 540 -20.05 -14.85 -8.18
N ASP A 541 -21.20 -15.40 -8.56
CA ASP A 541 -22.25 -14.68 -9.31
C ASP A 541 -22.81 -13.48 -8.54
N GLU A 542 -22.77 -13.51 -7.21
CA GLU A 542 -23.29 -12.46 -6.31
C GLU A 542 -22.21 -11.46 -5.84
N VAL A 543 -21.07 -11.41 -6.52
CA VAL A 543 -19.90 -10.58 -6.16
C VAL A 543 -20.24 -9.11 -5.89
N VAL A 544 -21.15 -8.52 -6.66
CA VAL A 544 -21.56 -7.11 -6.53
C VAL A 544 -22.27 -6.84 -5.19
N ARG A 545 -23.18 -7.75 -4.77
CA ARG A 545 -23.88 -7.65 -3.49
C ARG A 545 -22.90 -7.77 -2.33
N ILE A 546 -22.00 -8.75 -2.40
CA ILE A 546 -21.00 -9.03 -1.38
C ILE A 546 -20.05 -7.84 -1.22
N GLN A 547 -19.55 -7.27 -2.32
CA GLN A 547 -18.65 -6.10 -2.27
C GLN A 547 -19.34 -4.85 -1.69
N LYS A 548 -20.62 -4.60 -2.03
CA LYS A 548 -21.37 -3.49 -1.43
C LYS A 548 -21.53 -3.65 0.08
N THR A 549 -21.82 -4.85 0.53
CA THR A 549 -21.91 -5.19 1.95
C THR A 549 -20.58 -5.06 2.65
N ALA A 550 -19.50 -5.60 2.08
CA ALA A 550 -18.14 -5.47 2.62
C ALA A 550 -17.74 -4.00 2.81
N LYS A 551 -17.97 -3.15 1.81
CA LYS A 551 -17.72 -1.71 1.89
C LYS A 551 -18.59 -1.00 2.94
N ALA A 552 -19.83 -1.46 3.16
CA ALA A 552 -20.66 -0.91 4.23
C ALA A 552 -20.12 -1.29 5.62
N ILE A 553 -19.75 -2.55 5.83
CA ILE A 553 -19.15 -3.05 7.07
C ILE A 553 -17.83 -2.33 7.37
N ALA A 554 -16.95 -2.17 6.38
CA ALA A 554 -15.69 -1.48 6.54
C ALA A 554 -15.89 -0.05 7.06
N LYS A 555 -16.88 0.69 6.55
CA LYS A 555 -17.23 2.04 7.00
C LYS A 555 -17.81 2.05 8.42
N ILE A 556 -18.68 1.09 8.76
CA ILE A 556 -19.24 0.96 10.10
C ILE A 556 -18.11 0.73 11.10
N ASP A 557 -17.16 -0.15 10.79
CA ASP A 557 -16.00 -0.44 11.62
C ASP A 557 -15.13 0.80 11.83
N VAL A 558 -14.90 1.60 10.77
CA VAL A 558 -14.17 2.87 10.86
C VAL A 558 -14.85 3.83 11.83
N PHE A 559 -16.18 4.04 11.71
CA PHE A 559 -16.89 4.96 12.59
C PHE A 559 -16.93 4.47 14.02
N ALA A 560 -17.07 3.16 14.25
CA ALA A 560 -16.97 2.57 15.58
C ALA A 560 -15.57 2.74 16.18
N SER A 561 -14.51 2.59 15.37
CA SER A 561 -13.13 2.86 15.79
C SER A 561 -12.91 4.31 16.18
N LEU A 562 -13.31 5.26 15.33
CA LEU A 562 -13.16 6.69 15.57
C LEU A 562 -13.94 7.16 16.80
N ALA A 563 -15.15 6.64 16.99
CA ALA A 563 -15.98 6.92 18.16
C ALA A 563 -15.34 6.42 19.46
N LEU A 564 -14.78 5.21 19.44
CA LEU A 564 -14.04 4.64 20.58
C LEU A 564 -12.81 5.47 20.94
N VAL A 565 -12.04 5.86 19.92
CA VAL A 565 -10.84 6.71 20.10
C VAL A 565 -11.23 8.07 20.67
N ALA A 566 -12.32 8.67 20.19
CA ALA A 566 -12.84 9.95 20.65
C ALA A 566 -13.24 9.90 22.14
N GLU A 567 -13.90 8.82 22.56
CA GLU A 567 -14.27 8.64 23.95
C GLU A 567 -13.05 8.40 24.85
N ARG A 568 -12.20 7.41 24.53
CA ARG A 568 -11.05 7.02 25.35
C ARG A 568 -10.00 8.12 25.52
N ASN A 569 -9.90 9.02 24.53
CA ASN A 569 -8.89 10.08 24.50
C ASN A 569 -9.47 11.47 24.84
N ASN A 570 -10.76 11.56 25.21
CA ASN A 570 -11.44 12.82 25.48
C ASN A 570 -11.29 13.80 24.30
N TYR A 571 -11.52 13.31 23.09
CA TYR A 571 -11.54 14.16 21.90
C TYR A 571 -12.90 14.84 21.74
N VAL A 572 -12.89 16.05 21.23
CA VAL A 572 -14.09 16.87 21.07
C VAL A 572 -14.51 16.98 19.61
N ARG A 573 -15.80 17.18 19.37
CA ARG A 573 -16.35 17.43 18.05
C ARG A 573 -15.90 18.81 17.53
N PRO A 574 -15.16 18.90 16.42
CA PRO A 574 -14.80 20.20 15.84
C PRO A 574 -16.01 20.86 15.18
N LYS A 575 -16.07 22.19 15.23
CA LYS A 575 -16.93 22.99 14.37
C LYS A 575 -16.22 23.21 13.04
N ILE A 576 -16.93 23.04 11.94
CA ILE A 576 -16.37 23.20 10.59
C ILE A 576 -16.91 24.48 9.97
N ASN A 577 -16.01 25.33 9.47
CA ASN A 577 -16.39 26.60 8.84
C ASN A 577 -15.71 26.75 7.45
N GLU A 578 -16.33 27.58 6.63
CA GLU A 578 -15.81 27.95 5.30
C GLU A 578 -15.15 29.34 5.30
N LYS A 579 -15.10 30.00 6.47
CA LYS A 579 -14.52 31.34 6.64
C LYS A 579 -13.01 31.34 6.81
N GLY A 580 -12.36 30.19 6.69
CA GLY A 580 -10.93 30.06 6.81
C GLY A 580 -10.35 30.24 8.22
N VAL A 581 -11.19 30.35 9.27
CA VAL A 581 -10.73 30.52 10.65
C VAL A 581 -10.35 29.17 11.27
N ILE A 582 -9.16 29.08 11.80
CA ILE A 582 -8.68 27.94 12.60
C ILE A 582 -8.47 28.46 14.05
N ASP A 583 -9.39 28.12 14.95
CA ASP A 583 -9.33 28.47 16.37
C ASP A 583 -9.42 27.21 17.21
N ILE A 584 -8.29 26.84 17.79
CA ILE A 584 -8.11 25.63 18.61
C ILE A 584 -7.75 26.05 20.01
N LYS A 585 -8.51 25.61 21.00
CA LYS A 585 -8.24 25.83 22.42
C LYS A 585 -7.71 24.56 23.05
N ASN A 586 -6.65 24.71 23.81
CA ASN A 586 -5.97 23.61 24.50
C ASN A 586 -5.77 22.38 23.63
N GLY A 587 -5.27 22.59 22.39
CA GLY A 587 -4.92 21.54 21.46
C GLY A 587 -3.80 20.65 22.00
N ARG A 588 -3.87 19.35 21.72
CA ARG A 588 -2.89 18.34 22.09
C ARG A 588 -2.40 17.60 20.87
N HIS A 589 -1.18 17.09 20.91
CA HIS A 589 -0.63 16.29 19.80
C HIS A 589 -1.11 14.84 19.95
N PRO A 590 -1.93 14.30 19.00
CA PRO A 590 -2.60 13.01 19.18
C PRO A 590 -1.65 11.84 19.40
N VAL A 591 -0.45 11.87 18.79
CA VAL A 591 0.54 10.81 18.91
C VAL A 591 1.40 11.01 20.16
N VAL A 592 1.96 12.22 20.33
CA VAL A 592 2.90 12.50 21.43
C VAL A 592 2.23 12.31 22.78
N GLU A 593 0.96 12.73 22.94
CA GLU A 593 0.22 12.53 24.20
C GLU A 593 0.06 11.04 24.59
N LYS A 594 0.15 10.11 23.61
CA LYS A 594 0.09 8.66 23.84
C LYS A 594 1.46 8.02 24.07
N MET A 595 2.53 8.69 23.68
CA MET A 595 3.90 8.18 23.82
C MET A 595 4.57 8.61 25.10
N ILE A 596 4.11 9.71 25.70
CA ILE A 596 4.62 10.21 26.99
C ILE A 596 3.73 9.72 28.14
N PRO A 597 4.26 9.65 29.40
CA PRO A 597 3.47 9.32 30.56
C PRO A 597 2.28 10.26 30.74
N ASN A 598 1.18 9.76 31.31
CA ASN A 598 -0.06 10.49 31.55
C ASN A 598 0.21 11.82 32.24
N ASP A 599 -0.54 12.87 31.85
CA ASP A 599 -0.55 14.23 32.41
C ASP A 599 0.71 15.08 32.19
N MET A 600 1.68 14.63 31.35
CA MET A 600 2.89 15.41 31.03
C MET A 600 2.77 16.26 29.76
N PHE A 601 1.71 16.11 28.96
CA PHE A 601 1.54 16.89 27.75
C PHE A 601 0.96 18.27 28.01
N ILE A 602 1.64 19.31 27.53
CA ILE A 602 1.17 20.71 27.72
C ILE A 602 0.37 21.12 26.47
N ALA A 603 -0.92 21.37 26.70
CA ALA A 603 -1.83 21.80 25.66
C ALA A 603 -1.61 23.26 25.24
N ASN A 604 -1.82 23.58 23.97
CA ASN A 604 -1.59 24.91 23.42
C ASN A 604 -2.76 25.39 22.54
N ASP A 605 -2.96 26.72 22.56
CA ASP A 605 -3.94 27.39 21.72
C ASP A 605 -3.36 27.73 20.35
N THR A 606 -4.20 27.73 19.32
CA THR A 606 -3.84 28.20 17.98
C THR A 606 -4.97 29.04 17.41
N LEU A 607 -4.61 30.22 16.90
CA LEU A 607 -5.54 31.08 16.17
C LEU A 607 -4.91 31.52 14.85
N LEU A 608 -5.52 31.11 13.73
CA LEU A 608 -5.17 31.54 12.39
C LEU A 608 -6.42 32.00 11.65
N ASP A 609 -6.33 33.11 10.94
CA ASP A 609 -7.42 33.65 10.12
C ASP A 609 -6.89 34.32 8.84
N ASP A 610 -7.77 34.73 7.97
CA ASP A 610 -7.42 35.36 6.69
C ASP A 610 -7.15 36.87 6.82
N LYS A 611 -7.20 37.43 8.04
CA LYS A 611 -7.10 38.88 8.29
C LYS A 611 -5.89 39.24 9.13
N LYS A 612 -6.01 39.16 10.45
CA LYS A 612 -5.00 39.63 11.41
C LYS A 612 -4.06 38.55 11.91
N ASN A 613 -4.47 37.30 11.86
CA ASN A 613 -3.68 36.16 12.38
C ASN A 613 -3.32 35.18 11.26
N ARG A 614 -2.81 35.71 10.13
CA ARG A 614 -2.48 34.86 8.99
C ARG A 614 -1.17 34.10 9.17
N VAL A 615 -0.15 34.78 9.66
CA VAL A 615 1.17 34.22 9.90
C VAL A 615 1.52 34.33 11.37
N SER A 616 1.88 33.19 11.98
CA SER A 616 2.41 33.14 13.33
C SER A 616 3.91 32.81 13.28
N ILE A 617 4.77 33.77 13.65
CA ILE A 617 6.20 33.55 13.78
C ILE A 617 6.46 33.02 15.18
N ILE A 618 7.08 31.85 15.27
CA ILE A 618 7.31 31.13 16.53
C ILE A 618 8.80 31.05 16.79
N THR A 619 9.27 31.77 17.82
CA THR A 619 10.68 31.80 18.24
C THR A 619 10.91 30.93 19.47
N GLY A 620 12.16 30.58 19.71
CA GLY A 620 12.60 29.77 20.85
C GLY A 620 13.51 28.61 20.48
N PRO A 621 14.09 27.89 21.44
CA PRO A 621 15.05 26.82 21.16
C PRO A 621 14.39 25.55 20.58
N ASN A 622 15.18 24.75 19.85
CA ASN A 622 14.67 23.62 19.08
C ASN A 622 14.06 22.50 19.93
N MET A 623 14.59 22.26 21.13
CA MET A 623 14.10 21.21 22.03
C MET A 623 12.84 21.60 22.83
N ALA A 624 12.37 22.83 22.68
CA ALA A 624 11.28 23.35 23.52
C ALA A 624 9.88 22.97 23.02
N GLY A 625 9.74 22.36 21.84
CA GLY A 625 8.47 21.83 21.35
C GLY A 625 7.81 22.63 20.24
N LYS A 626 8.50 23.56 19.55
CA LYS A 626 7.97 24.33 18.40
C LYS A 626 7.40 23.42 17.31
N SER A 627 8.22 22.50 16.80
CA SER A 627 7.84 21.58 15.71
C SER A 627 6.68 20.67 16.14
N THR A 628 6.64 20.25 17.39
CA THR A 628 5.53 19.45 17.95
C THR A 628 4.22 20.24 17.94
N TYR A 629 4.25 21.52 18.34
CA TYR A 629 3.10 22.41 18.33
C TYR A 629 2.59 22.65 16.90
N MET A 630 3.47 22.89 15.94
CA MET A 630 3.07 23.11 14.55
C MET A 630 2.46 21.85 13.93
N ARG A 631 3.10 20.69 14.12
CA ARG A 631 2.56 19.41 13.67
C ARG A 631 1.21 19.09 14.33
N GLN A 632 1.06 19.36 15.63
CA GLN A 632 -0.21 19.24 16.35
C GLN A 632 -1.33 20.00 15.66
N THR A 633 -1.10 21.25 15.28
CA THR A 633 -2.10 22.06 14.59
C THR A 633 -2.48 21.47 13.25
N ALA A 634 -1.50 21.05 12.44
CA ALA A 634 -1.74 20.40 11.15
C ALA A 634 -2.53 19.09 11.32
N LEU A 635 -2.20 18.28 12.32
CA LEU A 635 -2.89 17.01 12.59
C LEU A 635 -4.32 17.23 13.07
N ILE A 636 -4.59 18.24 13.91
CA ILE A 636 -5.95 18.60 14.34
C ILE A 636 -6.80 19.03 13.14
N VAL A 637 -6.27 19.87 12.27
CA VAL A 637 -6.96 20.30 11.04
C VAL A 637 -7.23 19.09 10.12
N LEU A 638 -6.25 18.22 9.93
CA LEU A 638 -6.37 17.01 9.12
C LEU A 638 -7.42 16.06 9.72
N MET A 639 -7.39 15.81 11.03
CA MET A 639 -8.38 14.99 11.73
C MET A 639 -9.80 15.54 11.58
N ALA A 640 -9.98 16.87 11.71
CA ALA A 640 -11.28 17.52 11.49
C ALA A 640 -11.80 17.24 10.07
N GLN A 641 -10.94 17.29 9.05
CA GLN A 641 -11.30 17.03 7.64
C GLN A 641 -11.36 15.54 7.28
N ILE A 642 -10.78 14.64 8.06
CA ILE A 642 -11.12 13.21 8.02
C ILE A 642 -12.58 12.98 8.43
N GLY A 643 -13.15 13.86 9.25
CA GLY A 643 -14.47 13.72 9.83
C GLY A 643 -14.43 12.96 11.16
N THR A 644 -13.39 13.16 11.97
CA THR A 644 -13.27 12.60 13.32
C THR A 644 -13.14 13.70 14.38
N PHE A 645 -13.35 13.34 15.63
CA PHE A 645 -13.15 14.22 16.77
C PHE A 645 -11.65 14.49 16.97
N VAL A 646 -11.33 15.61 17.59
CA VAL A 646 -9.97 16.17 17.66
C VAL A 646 -9.49 16.32 19.11
N PRO A 647 -8.17 16.19 19.35
CA PRO A 647 -7.55 16.35 20.68
C PRO A 647 -7.46 17.82 21.06
N ALA A 648 -8.54 18.40 21.54
CA ALA A 648 -8.63 19.79 21.99
C ALA A 648 -9.72 19.95 23.04
N GLU A 649 -9.77 21.08 23.73
CA GLU A 649 -10.91 21.47 24.55
C GLU A 649 -12.06 21.97 23.66
N SER A 650 -11.73 22.77 22.67
CA SER A 650 -12.65 23.17 21.61
C SER A 650 -11.87 23.46 20.32
N ALA A 651 -12.49 23.21 19.17
CA ALA A 651 -11.89 23.51 17.89
C ALA A 651 -12.94 24.03 16.90
N ASN A 652 -12.62 25.14 16.23
CA ASN A 652 -13.35 25.66 15.09
C ASN A 652 -12.40 25.69 13.89
N VAL A 653 -12.60 24.79 12.95
CA VAL A 653 -11.63 24.52 11.88
C VAL A 653 -12.19 24.96 10.53
N GLY A 654 -11.51 25.92 9.93
CA GLY A 654 -11.75 26.32 8.55
C GLY A 654 -11.22 25.26 7.58
N ILE A 655 -12.01 24.92 6.57
CA ILE A 655 -11.63 23.93 5.57
C ILE A 655 -10.41 24.43 4.79
N VAL A 656 -9.36 23.65 4.76
CA VAL A 656 -8.16 23.89 3.95
C VAL A 656 -8.12 22.93 2.76
N ASP A 657 -7.61 23.43 1.64
CA ASP A 657 -7.46 22.63 0.41
C ASP A 657 -6.18 21.81 0.40
N ARG A 658 -5.15 22.29 1.09
CA ARG A 658 -3.84 21.66 1.18
C ARG A 658 -3.18 21.91 2.53
N ILE A 659 -2.40 20.97 2.97
CA ILE A 659 -1.43 21.15 4.05
C ILE A 659 -0.05 20.92 3.47
N PHE A 660 0.85 21.88 3.65
CA PHE A 660 2.24 21.74 3.32
C PHE A 660 3.10 21.81 4.56
N THR A 661 4.08 20.93 4.63
CA THR A 661 5.03 20.92 5.74
C THR A 661 6.47 20.93 5.22
N ARG A 662 7.26 21.82 5.78
CA ARG A 662 8.71 21.79 5.70
C ARG A 662 9.25 21.70 7.13
N VAL A 663 9.72 20.54 7.54
CA VAL A 663 10.17 20.27 8.92
C VAL A 663 11.50 19.52 8.89
N GLY A 664 12.53 20.13 9.44
CA GLY A 664 13.87 19.54 9.62
C GLY A 664 14.60 19.15 8.31
N ALA A 665 15.93 19.14 8.33
CA ALA A 665 16.72 18.56 7.25
C ALA A 665 16.74 17.03 7.42
N SER A 666 16.24 16.28 6.45
CA SER A 666 16.67 14.90 6.24
C SER A 666 17.83 14.97 5.24
N ASP A 667 19.02 14.56 5.63
CA ASP A 667 20.12 14.36 4.70
C ASP A 667 19.70 13.26 3.72
N ASP A 668 19.44 13.64 2.48
CA ASP A 668 19.25 12.69 1.39
C ASP A 668 20.60 12.50 0.69
N LEU A 669 21.43 11.69 1.32
CA LEU A 669 22.75 11.33 0.77
C LEU A 669 22.65 10.61 -0.58
N ALA A 670 21.51 10.00 -0.85
CA ALA A 670 21.30 9.23 -2.07
C ALA A 670 21.10 10.11 -3.32
N SER A 671 20.55 11.33 -3.16
CA SER A 671 20.30 12.25 -4.27
C SER A 671 21.52 13.10 -4.65
N GLY A 672 22.59 13.09 -3.84
CA GLY A 672 23.78 13.93 -4.06
C GLY A 672 23.53 15.44 -3.98
N GLN A 673 22.34 15.88 -3.59
CA GLN A 673 21.98 17.29 -3.44
C GLN A 673 22.36 17.80 -2.05
N SER A 674 22.79 19.07 -1.96
CA SER A 674 23.02 19.68 -0.67
C SER A 674 21.69 19.84 0.09
N THR A 675 21.74 19.73 1.43
CA THR A 675 20.57 19.92 2.31
C THR A 675 19.87 21.25 2.06
N PHE A 676 20.63 22.31 1.73
CA PHE A 676 20.08 23.61 1.40
C PHE A 676 19.32 23.60 0.06
N MET A 677 19.82 22.89 -0.97
CA MET A 677 19.14 22.77 -2.26
C MET A 677 17.82 22.01 -2.13
N VAL A 678 17.80 20.93 -1.36
CA VAL A 678 16.57 20.18 -1.04
C VAL A 678 15.58 21.09 -0.33
N GLU A 679 16.02 21.85 0.67
CA GLU A 679 15.20 22.81 1.39
C GLU A 679 14.58 23.85 0.45
N MET A 680 15.38 24.46 -0.41
CA MET A 680 14.90 25.50 -1.35
C MET A 680 13.94 24.92 -2.39
N THR A 681 14.17 23.69 -2.84
CA THR A 681 13.24 22.99 -3.76
C THR A 681 11.89 22.73 -3.09
N GLU A 682 11.86 22.30 -1.82
CA GLU A 682 10.62 22.13 -1.06
C GLU A 682 9.90 23.45 -0.86
N VAL A 683 10.61 24.52 -0.44
CA VAL A 683 10.03 25.85 -0.28
C VAL A 683 9.49 26.39 -1.60
N ALA A 684 10.23 26.26 -2.70
CA ALA A 684 9.76 26.66 -4.02
C ALA A 684 8.48 25.91 -4.45
N ASN A 685 8.43 24.59 -4.16
CA ASN A 685 7.23 23.80 -4.39
C ASN A 685 6.02 24.32 -3.59
N ILE A 686 6.22 24.61 -2.31
CA ILE A 686 5.16 25.15 -1.44
C ILE A 686 4.66 26.48 -1.99
N LEU A 687 5.55 27.45 -2.26
CA LEU A 687 5.17 28.79 -2.72
C LEU A 687 4.46 28.80 -4.08
N ARG A 688 4.79 27.86 -4.97
CA ARG A 688 4.14 27.73 -6.29
C ARG A 688 2.78 27.06 -6.24
N ASN A 689 2.55 26.15 -5.30
CA ASN A 689 1.36 25.31 -5.28
C ASN A 689 0.38 25.60 -4.14
N ALA A 690 0.78 26.38 -3.15
CA ALA A 690 -0.12 26.81 -2.09
C ALA A 690 -1.15 27.83 -2.61
N THR A 691 -2.30 27.87 -1.96
CA THR A 691 -3.38 28.80 -2.19
C THR A 691 -3.67 29.61 -0.92
N ASN A 692 -4.51 30.60 -0.99
CA ASN A 692 -4.97 31.34 0.19
C ASN A 692 -5.77 30.47 1.19
N ARG A 693 -6.24 29.29 0.76
CA ARG A 693 -6.93 28.31 1.60
C ARG A 693 -6.01 27.28 2.20
N SER A 694 -4.72 27.29 1.85
CA SER A 694 -3.76 26.31 2.34
C SER A 694 -3.29 26.62 3.77
N LEU A 695 -2.83 25.56 4.48
CA LEU A 695 -2.14 25.66 5.75
C LEU A 695 -0.67 25.28 5.55
N LEU A 696 0.23 26.19 5.91
CA LEU A 696 1.67 26.01 5.77
C LEU A 696 2.32 25.81 7.14
N ILE A 697 3.16 24.82 7.25
CA ILE A 697 3.98 24.51 8.42
C ILE A 697 5.44 24.60 7.98
N LEU A 698 6.10 25.68 8.33
CA LEU A 698 7.47 25.99 7.90
C LEU A 698 8.39 26.06 9.12
N ASP A 699 9.34 25.15 9.19
CA ASP A 699 10.27 25.02 10.33
C ASP A 699 11.69 25.26 9.86
N GLU A 700 12.32 26.28 10.46
CA GLU A 700 13.74 26.63 10.29
C GLU A 700 14.18 26.88 8.84
N ILE A 701 13.45 27.67 8.09
CA ILE A 701 13.82 28.06 6.71
C ILE A 701 15.07 28.93 6.72
N GLY A 702 16.03 28.64 5.81
CA GLY A 702 17.28 29.38 5.63
C GLY A 702 18.43 28.92 6.53
N ARG A 703 18.27 27.80 7.24
CA ARG A 703 19.33 27.30 8.16
C ARG A 703 20.55 26.71 7.43
N GLY A 704 20.39 26.24 6.21
CA GLY A 704 21.40 25.54 5.44
C GLY A 704 22.46 26.45 4.77
N THR A 705 22.43 27.77 4.98
CA THR A 705 23.33 28.75 4.34
C THR A 705 23.88 29.78 5.34
N SER A 706 24.56 30.83 4.83
CA SER A 706 25.05 31.91 5.70
C SER A 706 23.88 32.59 6.44
N THR A 707 24.18 33.14 7.64
CA THR A 707 23.14 33.78 8.47
C THR A 707 22.38 34.89 7.75
N PHE A 708 23.10 35.75 7.00
CA PHE A 708 22.49 36.87 6.27
C PHE A 708 21.64 36.42 5.09
N ASP A 709 22.11 35.46 4.30
CA ASP A 709 21.32 34.90 3.18
C ASP A 709 20.12 34.17 3.71
N GLY A 710 20.27 33.33 4.73
CA GLY A 710 19.20 32.59 5.36
C GLY A 710 18.08 33.49 5.93
N LEU A 711 18.49 34.54 6.68
CA LEU A 711 17.56 35.55 7.20
C LEU A 711 16.83 36.29 6.07
N SER A 712 17.58 36.71 5.01
CA SER A 712 16.99 37.44 3.88
C SER A 712 15.96 36.60 3.14
N ILE A 713 16.24 35.31 2.91
CA ILE A 713 15.30 34.34 2.29
C ILE A 713 14.08 34.15 3.19
N ALA A 714 14.30 33.88 4.47
CA ALA A 714 13.20 33.65 5.43
C ALA A 714 12.28 34.87 5.51
N TRP A 715 12.87 36.09 5.57
CA TRP A 715 12.11 37.33 5.56
C TRP A 715 11.26 37.50 4.30
N ALA A 716 11.85 37.33 3.12
CA ALA A 716 11.15 37.44 1.85
C ALA A 716 10.04 36.40 1.70
N VAL A 717 10.25 35.17 2.20
CA VAL A 717 9.24 34.11 2.21
C VAL A 717 8.05 34.52 3.08
N VAL A 718 8.26 35.07 4.29
CA VAL A 718 7.18 35.53 5.16
C VAL A 718 6.42 36.69 4.53
N GLU A 719 7.11 37.68 3.92
CA GLU A 719 6.48 38.76 3.17
C GLU A 719 5.59 38.24 2.02
N HIS A 720 6.12 37.31 1.22
CA HIS A 720 5.37 36.70 0.11
C HIS A 720 4.11 35.99 0.58
N ILE A 721 4.21 35.18 1.63
CA ILE A 721 3.08 34.41 2.18
C ILE A 721 2.04 35.32 2.83
N SER A 722 2.47 36.33 3.58
CA SER A 722 1.57 37.26 4.29
C SER A 722 0.79 38.17 3.35
N ASN A 723 1.30 38.40 2.13
CA ASN A 723 0.64 39.26 1.15
C ASN A 723 -0.57 38.54 0.51
N ALA A 724 -1.76 39.04 0.82
CA ALA A 724 -3.01 38.46 0.31
C ALA A 724 -3.16 38.52 -1.21
N LYS A 725 -2.43 39.42 -1.91
CA LYS A 725 -2.43 39.50 -3.37
C LYS A 725 -1.50 38.50 -4.04
N LEU A 726 -0.48 38.06 -3.34
CA LEU A 726 0.48 37.08 -3.84
C LEU A 726 0.06 35.65 -3.46
N LEU A 727 -0.08 35.36 -2.16
CA LEU A 727 -0.45 34.03 -1.67
C LEU A 727 -1.55 34.09 -0.60
N GLY A 728 -1.31 34.74 0.53
CA GLY A 728 -2.29 34.90 1.59
C GLY A 728 -2.61 33.64 2.39
N ALA A 729 -1.70 32.65 2.44
CA ALA A 729 -1.92 31.38 3.12
C ALA A 729 -1.73 31.48 4.64
N LYS A 730 -2.51 30.67 5.38
CA LYS A 730 -2.35 30.54 6.85
C LYS A 730 -1.07 29.77 7.16
N THR A 731 -0.23 30.36 8.02
CA THR A 731 1.14 29.82 8.21
C THR A 731 1.56 29.82 9.67
N LEU A 732 2.11 28.71 10.11
CA LEU A 732 2.94 28.61 11.30
C LEU A 732 4.40 28.57 10.85
N PHE A 733 5.19 29.54 11.26
CA PHE A 733 6.58 29.73 10.84
C PHE A 733 7.49 29.68 12.07
N ALA A 734 8.18 28.57 12.29
CA ALA A 734 9.17 28.48 13.35
C ALA A 734 10.56 28.90 12.86
N THR A 735 11.24 29.67 13.65
CA THR A 735 12.54 30.19 13.29
C THR A 735 13.46 30.38 14.52
N HIS A 736 14.74 30.39 14.27
CA HIS A 736 15.77 30.81 15.21
C HIS A 736 16.29 32.24 14.94
N TYR A 737 15.82 32.85 13.83
CA TYR A 737 16.13 34.26 13.53
C TYR A 737 15.20 35.17 14.34
N HIS A 738 15.73 35.77 15.40
CA HIS A 738 14.97 36.70 16.25
C HIS A 738 14.58 37.98 15.50
N GLU A 739 15.37 38.36 14.49
CA GLU A 739 15.14 39.54 13.63
C GLU A 739 13.80 39.46 12.89
N LEU A 740 13.28 38.27 12.59
CA LEU A 740 11.96 38.09 11.97
C LEU A 740 10.81 38.58 12.83
N THR A 741 11.00 38.74 14.13
CA THR A 741 9.98 39.30 15.04
C THR A 741 9.66 40.76 14.74
N GLU A 742 10.56 41.49 14.08
CA GLU A 742 10.32 42.87 13.63
C GLU A 742 9.23 42.98 12.54
N LEU A 743 8.82 41.85 11.94
CA LEU A 743 7.71 41.83 10.97
C LEU A 743 6.34 42.06 11.61
N GLU A 744 6.16 41.73 12.92
CA GLU A 744 5.00 42.18 13.69
C GLU A 744 5.05 43.70 13.81
N GLY A 745 4.08 44.42 13.51
CA GLY A 745 4.08 45.88 13.49
C GLY A 745 4.46 46.49 12.12
N LYS A 746 5.12 45.75 11.25
CA LYS A 746 5.32 46.12 9.84
C LYS A 746 4.24 45.52 8.94
N ILE A 747 3.71 44.35 9.29
CA ILE A 747 2.70 43.60 8.56
C ILE A 747 1.54 43.24 9.51
N ASP A 748 0.39 43.81 9.32
CA ASP A 748 -0.77 43.66 10.21
C ASP A 748 -1.26 42.20 10.41
N SER A 749 -0.93 41.31 9.47
CA SER A 749 -1.34 39.89 9.49
C SER A 749 -0.32 38.93 10.11
N VAL A 750 0.81 39.46 10.59
CA VAL A 750 1.90 38.70 11.24
C VAL A 750 1.86 38.92 12.74
N ASN A 751 1.93 37.83 13.50
CA ASN A 751 1.99 37.86 14.97
C ASN A 751 3.14 37.03 15.48
N ASN A 752 3.79 37.50 16.53
CA ASN A 752 4.89 36.83 17.17
C ASN A 752 4.42 35.97 18.35
N TYR A 753 5.01 34.80 18.43
CA TYR A 753 4.83 33.87 19.53
C TYR A 753 6.20 33.32 19.95
N CYS A 754 6.31 32.97 21.22
CA CYS A 754 7.49 32.29 21.73
C CYS A 754 7.12 31.16 22.67
N ILE A 755 8.05 30.29 22.92
CA ILE A 755 7.88 29.28 23.97
C ILE A 755 8.21 29.88 25.33
N ALA A 756 7.28 29.73 26.25
CA ALA A 756 7.48 30.18 27.62
C ALA A 756 8.62 29.38 28.29
N VAL A 757 9.57 30.13 28.85
CA VAL A 757 10.72 29.60 29.57
C VAL A 757 10.70 30.13 30.99
N LYS A 758 10.99 29.27 31.97
CA LYS A 758 11.18 29.68 33.34
C LYS A 758 12.67 29.57 33.67
N GLU A 759 13.28 30.69 33.93
CA GLU A 759 14.68 30.77 34.37
C GLU A 759 14.71 30.44 35.89
N LYS A 760 15.62 29.54 36.28
CA LYS A 760 15.88 29.19 37.71
C LYS A 760 17.39 29.25 37.95
N GLY A 761 17.88 30.49 38.21
CA GLY A 761 19.33 30.73 38.23
C GLY A 761 19.96 30.54 36.84
N ASP A 762 20.99 29.72 36.79
CA ASP A 762 21.71 29.37 35.55
C ASP A 762 21.04 28.24 34.74
N ASP A 763 19.97 27.65 35.28
CA ASP A 763 19.19 26.58 34.67
C ASP A 763 17.90 27.11 34.06
N ILE A 764 17.46 26.49 32.94
CA ILE A 764 16.20 26.81 32.28
C ILE A 764 15.25 25.62 32.28
N VAL A 765 13.98 25.90 32.47
CA VAL A 765 12.90 24.92 32.31
C VAL A 765 11.99 25.40 31.18
N PHE A 766 11.91 24.60 30.14
CA PHE A 766 10.98 24.84 29.03
C PHE A 766 9.57 24.47 29.50
N LEU A 767 8.67 25.43 29.55
CA LEU A 767 7.28 25.20 29.94
C LEU A 767 6.44 24.59 28.81
N ARG A 768 6.98 24.49 27.59
CA ARG A 768 6.31 23.95 26.38
C ARG A 768 4.97 24.63 26.07
N LYS A 769 4.75 25.83 26.64
CA LYS A 769 3.57 26.65 26.39
C LYS A 769 3.93 27.76 25.42
N ILE A 770 3.13 27.87 24.35
CA ILE A 770 3.24 28.95 23.38
C ILE A 770 2.51 30.17 23.91
N VAL A 771 3.20 31.32 23.97
CA VAL A 771 2.66 32.60 24.46
C VAL A 771 2.92 33.68 23.40
N LYS A 772 2.08 34.74 23.44
CA LYS A 772 2.25 35.86 22.52
C LYS A 772 3.48 36.68 22.91
N GLY A 773 4.27 37.10 21.90
CA GLY A 773 5.50 37.87 22.04
C GLY A 773 6.70 37.20 21.36
N GLY A 774 7.78 37.96 21.23
CA GLY A 774 9.06 37.45 20.72
C GLY A 774 9.94 36.94 21.86
N ALA A 775 10.86 36.02 21.59
CA ALA A 775 11.91 35.64 22.53
C ALA A 775 13.10 36.58 22.36
N ASP A 776 13.46 37.29 23.39
CA ASP A 776 14.56 38.28 23.36
C ASP A 776 15.96 37.64 23.55
N LYS A 777 16.02 36.37 23.92
CA LYS A 777 17.26 35.67 24.25
C LYS A 777 17.39 34.36 23.49
N SER A 778 18.60 34.08 23.07
CA SER A 778 19.01 32.77 22.58
C SER A 778 19.38 31.84 23.74
N TYR A 779 18.82 30.62 23.73
CA TYR A 779 19.05 29.61 24.77
C TYR A 779 19.95 28.45 24.31
N GLY A 780 20.69 28.61 23.21
CA GLY A 780 21.53 27.55 22.63
C GLY A 780 22.56 26.98 23.58
N ILE A 781 23.23 27.85 24.35
CA ILE A 781 24.27 27.47 25.33
C ILE A 781 23.65 26.67 26.49
N GLN A 782 22.49 27.07 26.97
CA GLN A 782 21.77 26.35 28.03
C GLN A 782 21.31 24.97 27.56
N VAL A 783 20.87 24.85 26.32
CA VAL A 783 20.54 23.54 25.69
C VAL A 783 21.78 22.66 25.58
N ALA A 784 22.95 23.24 25.19
CA ALA A 784 24.21 22.51 25.12
C ALA A 784 24.63 21.98 26.53
N LYS A 785 24.40 22.78 27.60
CA LYS A 785 24.61 22.36 28.97
C LYS A 785 23.71 21.19 29.34
N LEU A 786 22.40 21.28 29.02
CA LEU A 786 21.43 20.19 29.26
C LEU A 786 21.75 18.90 28.47
N ALA A 787 22.38 19.03 27.32
CA ALA A 787 22.85 17.90 26.50
C ALA A 787 24.13 17.24 27.02
N GLY A 788 24.77 17.81 28.06
CA GLY A 788 25.99 17.26 28.67
C GLY A 788 27.28 17.69 27.99
N VAL A 789 27.30 18.81 27.26
CA VAL A 789 28.55 19.40 26.73
C VAL A 789 29.42 19.82 27.92
N PRO A 790 30.75 19.56 27.88
CA PRO A 790 31.67 19.87 28.96
C PRO A 790 31.57 21.33 29.43
N GLU A 791 31.66 21.56 30.76
CA GLU A 791 31.43 22.87 31.37
C GLU A 791 32.43 23.92 30.92
N SER A 792 33.69 23.53 30.63
CA SER A 792 34.72 24.41 30.06
C SER A 792 34.31 25.00 28.68
N VAL A 793 33.62 24.19 27.85
CA VAL A 793 33.11 24.65 26.55
C VAL A 793 31.93 25.60 26.75
N ILE A 794 31.04 25.29 27.71
CA ILE A 794 29.89 26.12 28.05
C ILE A 794 30.29 27.50 28.57
N LEU A 795 31.28 27.55 29.49
CA LEU A 795 31.79 28.80 29.99
C LEU A 795 32.44 29.66 28.89
N ARG A 796 33.26 29.05 28.08
CA ARG A 796 33.87 29.78 26.95
C ARG A 796 32.84 30.27 25.91
N ALA A 797 31.81 29.48 25.63
CA ALA A 797 30.73 29.89 24.74
C ALA A 797 29.96 31.09 25.33
N LYS A 798 29.73 31.17 26.63
CA LYS A 798 29.09 32.32 27.29
C LYS A 798 29.94 33.58 27.13
N GLU A 799 31.26 33.50 27.32
CA GLU A 799 32.19 34.62 27.13
C GLU A 799 32.14 35.14 25.67
N ILE A 800 32.23 34.23 24.70
CA ILE A 800 32.17 34.58 23.26
C ILE A 800 30.86 35.26 22.88
N VAL A 801 29.71 34.75 23.39
CA VAL A 801 28.41 35.36 23.10
C VAL A 801 28.32 36.79 23.68
N SER A 802 28.89 37.04 24.84
CA SER A 802 28.90 38.42 25.40
C SER A 802 29.75 39.38 24.58
N GLU A 803 30.88 38.91 24.01
CA GLU A 803 31.72 39.69 23.09
C GLU A 803 30.99 39.95 21.72
N LEU A 804 30.27 38.97 21.21
CA LEU A 804 29.55 39.10 19.91
C LEU A 804 28.26 39.94 20.01
N SER A 805 27.57 39.95 21.16
CA SER A 805 26.35 40.72 21.32
C SER A 805 26.52 42.23 21.38
N GLU A 806 27.78 42.70 21.57
CA GLU A 806 28.09 44.14 21.47
C GLU A 806 28.15 44.65 20.01
N ALA A 807 28.13 43.76 18.99
CA ALA A 807 28.11 44.09 17.57
C ALA A 807 26.68 44.01 16.99
N ASP A 808 25.83 45.00 17.27
CA ASP A 808 24.37 44.97 17.09
C ASP A 808 23.94 44.95 15.63
N ILE A 809 23.40 43.78 15.17
CA ILE A 809 22.73 43.58 13.87
C ILE A 809 21.29 44.11 13.89
N THR A 810 20.65 44.16 15.06
CA THR A 810 19.27 44.50 15.25
C THR A 810 18.92 45.93 14.83
N THR A 811 19.88 46.86 14.90
CA THR A 811 19.72 48.26 14.47
C THR A 811 19.53 48.42 12.96
N ARG A 812 20.16 47.56 12.16
CA ARG A 812 20.08 47.62 10.67
C ARG A 812 18.81 47.01 10.11
N VAL A 813 18.19 46.09 10.81
CA VAL A 813 16.95 45.39 10.39
C VAL A 813 15.72 46.30 10.54
N LYS A 814 15.75 47.26 11.49
CA LYS A 814 14.61 48.20 11.72
C LYS A 814 14.35 49.12 10.50
N ASP A 815 15.33 49.35 9.64
CA ASP A 815 15.21 50.26 8.51
C ASP A 815 14.76 49.61 7.18
N ILE A 816 14.56 48.30 7.15
CA ILE A 816 14.08 47.55 5.96
C ILE A 816 12.62 47.92 5.66
N LYS A 817 12.35 48.39 4.46
CA LYS A 817 10.98 48.77 3.99
C LYS A 817 10.31 47.58 3.33
N ILE A 818 9.01 47.38 3.63
CA ILE A 818 8.21 46.32 3.04
C ILE A 818 7.82 46.64 1.61
N GLN A 819 7.94 45.70 0.66
CA GLN A 819 7.43 45.82 -0.70
C GLN A 819 5.91 45.87 -0.71
N GLY A 820 5.31 46.97 -1.11
CA GLY A 820 3.89 47.10 -1.36
C GLY A 820 3.13 48.25 -0.66
N GLN A 821 3.76 49.08 0.17
CA GLN A 821 3.19 50.34 0.59
C GLN A 821 3.54 51.44 -0.40
N GLU A 822 2.57 51.90 -1.18
CA GLU A 822 2.69 53.07 -2.08
C GLU A 822 3.01 54.31 -1.24
N SER A 823 4.29 54.66 -1.17
CA SER A 823 4.66 56.04 -0.92
C SER A 823 4.85 56.78 -2.26
N LYS A 824 3.99 57.72 -2.56
CA LYS A 824 4.20 58.69 -3.65
C LYS A 824 5.48 59.47 -3.39
N ALA A 825 6.59 58.99 -3.89
CA ALA A 825 7.76 59.77 -4.10
C ALA A 825 8.50 59.26 -5.35
N ARG A 826 8.45 60.10 -6.38
CA ARG A 826 9.26 59.93 -7.58
C ARG A 826 10.74 59.78 -7.17
N THR A 827 11.28 58.64 -7.30
CA THR A 827 12.72 58.35 -7.23
C THR A 827 13.22 57.91 -8.60
N LYS A 828 14.17 58.65 -9.12
CA LYS A 828 14.92 58.39 -10.36
C LYS A 828 15.43 56.93 -10.32
N GLN A 829 15.13 56.17 -11.38
CA GLN A 829 15.79 54.90 -11.66
C GLN A 829 17.30 55.14 -11.71
N LYS A 830 18.03 54.55 -10.75
CA LYS A 830 19.46 54.30 -10.92
C LYS A 830 19.60 53.18 -11.94
N LYS A 831 20.24 53.46 -13.04
CA LYS A 831 20.77 52.45 -13.94
C LYS A 831 21.74 51.57 -13.13
N TYR A 832 21.50 50.30 -13.05
CA TYR A 832 22.46 49.34 -12.59
C TYR A 832 23.61 49.25 -13.59
N ASP A 833 24.81 49.30 -13.12
CA ASP A 833 26.02 49.10 -13.92
C ASP A 833 26.11 47.65 -14.37
N GLU A 834 26.48 47.41 -15.62
CA GLU A 834 26.65 46.09 -16.22
C GLU A 834 27.63 45.16 -15.46
N VAL A 835 28.43 45.70 -14.54
CA VAL A 835 29.41 44.96 -13.75
C VAL A 835 28.74 44.18 -12.60
N ASP A 836 27.59 44.63 -12.04
CA ASP A 836 26.92 43.96 -10.94
C ASP A 836 26.12 42.71 -11.37
N LEU A 837 25.78 42.59 -12.66
CA LEU A 837 25.13 41.39 -13.22
C LEU A 837 26.10 40.24 -13.47
N ALA A 838 27.42 40.54 -13.60
CA ALA A 838 28.43 39.50 -13.82
C ALA A 838 28.79 38.71 -12.55
N GLN A 839 28.47 39.24 -11.35
CA GLN A 839 28.72 38.54 -10.07
C GLN A 839 27.55 37.66 -9.58
N MET A 840 26.41 37.70 -10.25
CA MET A 840 25.23 36.85 -9.88
C MET A 840 25.15 35.54 -10.64
N SER A 841 26.06 35.21 -11.54
CA SER A 841 26.02 33.96 -12.30
C SER A 841 27.20 33.04 -12.00
N LEU A 842 27.17 32.42 -10.82
CA LEU A 842 28.00 31.24 -10.58
C LEU A 842 27.39 29.97 -11.24
N PHE A 843 26.28 30.11 -11.91
CA PHE A 843 25.55 29.01 -12.60
C PHE A 843 25.23 29.29 -14.08
N ASP A 844 25.76 30.37 -14.65
CA ASP A 844 25.62 30.67 -16.07
C ASP A 844 26.88 30.23 -16.87
N THR A 845 27.34 29.00 -16.59
CA THR A 845 28.49 28.38 -17.29
C THR A 845 28.08 27.69 -18.59
N VAL A 846 26.84 27.83 -19.04
CA VAL A 846 26.37 27.21 -20.29
C VAL A 846 26.68 28.11 -21.51
N LYS A 847 27.01 29.37 -21.32
CA LYS A 847 27.27 30.30 -22.45
C LYS A 847 28.67 30.27 -23.06
N ASP A 848 29.64 29.67 -22.38
CA ASP A 848 31.03 29.52 -22.88
C ASP A 848 31.45 28.05 -22.95
N ASP A 849 30.55 27.15 -23.36
CA ASP A 849 30.89 25.77 -23.53
C ASP A 849 31.54 25.55 -24.90
N ASP A 850 32.85 25.34 -24.89
CA ASP A 850 33.65 25.04 -26.07
C ASP A 850 33.09 23.84 -26.86
N VAL A 851 32.44 22.91 -26.16
CA VAL A 851 31.84 21.70 -26.73
C VAL A 851 30.57 22.05 -27.48
N LEU A 852 29.77 23.02 -26.99
CA LEU A 852 28.57 23.51 -27.68
C LEU A 852 28.96 24.34 -28.92
N LYS A 853 29.96 25.18 -28.82
CA LYS A 853 30.49 25.94 -29.97
C LYS A 853 31.02 25.01 -31.05
N GLU A 854 31.83 24.01 -30.65
CA GLU A 854 32.39 23.02 -31.57
C GLU A 854 31.28 22.17 -32.22
N LEU A 855 30.18 21.92 -31.51
CA LEU A 855 28.97 21.19 -32.02
C LEU A 855 28.17 22.07 -33.00
N GLU A 856 28.02 23.37 -32.74
CA GLU A 856 27.34 24.34 -33.62
C GLU A 856 28.09 24.61 -34.92
N GLU A 857 29.44 24.58 -34.89
CA GLU A 857 30.29 24.79 -36.06
C GLU A 857 30.47 23.54 -36.95
N LEU A 858 29.95 22.37 -36.51
CA LEU A 858 30.07 21.13 -37.24
C LEU A 858 29.09 21.05 -38.45
N ASP A 859 29.65 21.02 -39.65
CA ASP A 859 28.85 20.75 -40.85
C ASP A 859 28.67 19.26 -41.09
N VAL A 860 27.66 18.70 -40.45
CA VAL A 860 27.31 17.28 -40.48
C VAL A 860 27.06 16.77 -41.93
N SER A 861 26.66 17.68 -42.85
CA SER A 861 26.37 17.30 -44.25
C SER A 861 27.59 16.94 -45.07
N ARG A 862 28.80 17.32 -44.59
CA ARG A 862 30.09 17.01 -45.24
C ARG A 862 30.90 15.93 -44.60
N MET A 863 30.38 15.31 -43.53
CA MET A 863 31.08 14.27 -42.78
C MET A 863 30.76 12.88 -43.25
N THR A 864 31.76 11.99 -43.28
CA THR A 864 31.45 10.56 -43.44
C THR A 864 30.89 9.99 -42.13
N PRO A 865 30.12 8.87 -42.15
CA PRO A 865 29.60 8.24 -40.94
C PRO A 865 30.66 7.94 -39.88
N MET A 866 31.89 7.64 -40.31
CA MET A 866 32.99 7.34 -39.41
C MET A 866 33.59 8.62 -38.78
N ASP A 867 33.63 9.71 -39.53
CA ASP A 867 34.07 11.01 -39.01
C ASP A 867 33.03 11.55 -38.01
N ALA A 868 31.77 11.42 -38.25
CA ALA A 868 30.72 11.80 -37.34
C ALA A 868 30.80 11.02 -36.00
N LEU A 869 31.03 9.70 -36.05
CA LEU A 869 31.21 8.86 -34.87
C LEU A 869 32.45 9.24 -34.06
N ASN A 870 33.60 9.50 -34.74
CA ASN A 870 34.85 9.93 -34.11
C ASN A 870 34.68 11.31 -33.44
N THR A 871 33.96 12.22 -34.09
CA THR A 871 33.74 13.58 -33.56
C THR A 871 32.82 13.52 -32.33
N ILE A 872 31.74 12.73 -32.37
CA ILE A 872 30.86 12.52 -31.21
C ILE A 872 31.66 11.90 -30.05
N TYR A 873 32.53 10.93 -30.32
CA TYR A 873 33.38 10.31 -29.30
C TYR A 873 34.36 11.32 -28.68
N CYS A 874 34.97 12.20 -29.50
CA CYS A 874 35.84 13.28 -29.01
C CYS A 874 35.09 14.29 -28.14
N LEU A 875 33.90 14.71 -28.55
CA LEU A 875 33.05 15.62 -27.78
C LEU A 875 32.60 14.99 -26.44
N GLN A 876 32.27 13.72 -26.47
CA GLN A 876 31.88 12.96 -25.28
C GLN A 876 33.06 12.79 -24.30
N ASN A 877 34.27 12.58 -24.80
CA ASN A 877 35.46 12.51 -23.94
C ASN A 877 35.86 13.90 -23.38
N LYS A 878 35.65 14.98 -24.14
CA LYS A 878 35.83 16.33 -23.63
C LYS A 878 34.85 16.64 -22.49
N LEU A 879 33.61 16.19 -22.57
CA LEU A 879 32.61 16.31 -21.49
C LEU A 879 32.97 15.46 -20.26
N LYS A 880 33.42 14.21 -20.45
CA LYS A 880 33.81 13.31 -19.34
C LYS A 880 35.08 13.76 -18.58
N ASN A 881 35.99 14.47 -19.23
CA ASN A 881 37.25 14.94 -18.61
C ASN A 881 37.13 16.31 -17.94
N ARG A 882 35.91 16.89 -17.84
CA ARG A 882 35.66 18.18 -17.17
C ARG A 882 35.26 18.04 -15.70
N TRP A 883 35.06 16.79 -15.20
CA TRP A 883 34.69 16.53 -13.82
C TRP A 883 35.71 15.65 -13.12
#